data_416cbeed895e6de9902817abd3964a83
#
_entry.id   416cbeed895e6de9902817abd3964a83
#
_cell.length_a   1.000
_cell.length_b   1.000
_cell.length_c   1.000
_cell.angle_alpha   90.00
_cell.angle_beta   90.00
_cell.angle_gamma   90.00
#
_symmetry.space_group_name_H-M   'P 1'
#
loop_
_entity.id
_entity.type
_entity.pdbx_description
1 polymer ?
#
loop_
_entity_poly.entity_id
_entity_poly.type
_entity_poly.pdbx_seq_one_letter_code
_entity_poly.pdbx_strand_id
1 'polypeptide(L)'
;MMKRIICLFIAVLMLFLLPACRTTSDDPSAGKETDDKSKAEQIELANSKSAHYSIVIPQNCSGTVTSASTKLMNALKEASGHKPERYYDDTEKYPENEKEILLGLTSRESSALAMEELQEDEYLIQQRGSKIVVLAANEYLLGQAVNALIATWSVSEKKVVLPLNLSLCQNLSENMIPLLEDGKSRFSVVYAKDLSFKTKNMLSETVANLQKTFECGTISVKADSDMKADNDRFEILVGHTNRKQSDTAYGELTEIGYRISMNGNKITIAASGEAMLERAIQAFYDDVKHLSETTLVGDLKLQNDYRVIKGDDVIGTTWYTSVPSMTEGMITVGYSGNSGSCILERENTTVEGFRTYVAKLEQAGFTDGEDYTLDGNLYALRYGEKATVYVSYSDKAKTMRLYVEKKGLNEYPAKGTVSTTNRYEPVLWQLNVDSKGSKQNGGMCYVMLTGNGTFVIIDGGYNTEAEADHLYNFLMEHKPADMAKPVIEAWYLSHLHGDHIGGMYAFSKKYSKEIDVLSFYYHFDFLGIGTSKASFMSYAQSNLWKDAVHYCLHTGMEFNLSGIQFQALYTLEDIYPITADDGIEFNNTSTVLRATVKGQRVLFLGDAMDLASNCMLKYLSANTLKSDIVQFSHHGYEGGTKALYNAIAAPTVLWPMNVVGYQETGYSTVPQNVFKIWHTKTQGAYAMPNYYICYQATYVKEIVIAGMGDAEINFPYTPTGYGTNANRLPDFNAYYEDNKNS
;
A
#
# COMPACT_ATOMS: atom_id res chain seq x y z
N MET A 1 27.93 -7.14 30.20
CA MET A 1 28.91 -6.21 30.81
C MET A 1 30.03 -5.86 29.85
N MET A 2 30.51 -6.77 28.99
CA MET A 2 31.66 -6.52 28.06
C MET A 2 31.35 -5.62 26.85
N LYS A 3 30.09 -5.55 26.37
CA LYS A 3 29.68 -4.67 25.25
C LYS A 3 29.57 -3.18 25.62
N ARG A 4 29.41 -2.85 26.89
CA ARG A 4 29.38 -1.44 27.37
C ARG A 4 30.75 -0.79 27.54
N ILE A 5 31.78 -1.60 27.65
CA ILE A 5 33.17 -1.11 27.82
C ILE A 5 33.79 -0.75 26.46
N ILE A 6 33.38 -1.42 25.38
CA ILE A 6 33.92 -1.15 24.03
C ILE A 6 33.37 0.16 23.47
N CYS A 7 32.09 0.50 23.73
CA CYS A 7 31.52 1.80 23.32
C CYS A 7 32.15 3.01 24.03
N LEU A 8 32.64 2.82 25.27
CA LEU A 8 33.29 3.90 26.02
C LEU A 8 34.71 4.18 25.53
N PHE A 9 35.41 3.16 24.99
CA PHE A 9 36.77 3.33 24.47
C PHE A 9 36.83 3.98 23.09
N ILE A 10 35.81 3.78 22.25
CA ILE A 10 35.72 4.40 20.92
C ILE A 10 35.31 5.88 21.05
N ALA A 11 34.50 6.24 22.02
CA ALA A 11 34.10 7.63 22.28
C ALA A 11 35.30 8.49 22.81
N VAL A 12 36.23 7.87 23.52
CA VAL A 12 37.42 8.58 24.04
C VAL A 12 38.50 8.76 22.97
N LEU A 13 38.57 7.88 21.96
CA LEU A 13 39.57 7.98 20.89
C LEU A 13 39.20 9.02 19.80
N MET A 14 37.92 9.35 19.65
CA MET A 14 37.47 10.40 18.71
C MET A 14 37.62 11.83 19.26
N LEU A 15 37.87 11.99 20.56
CA LEU A 15 38.05 13.33 21.17
C LEU A 15 39.43 13.95 20.91
N PHE A 16 40.37 13.23 20.29
CA PHE A 16 41.76 13.72 20.06
C PHE A 16 42.09 14.10 18.60
N LEU A 17 41.11 14.08 17.69
CA LEU A 17 41.32 14.38 16.25
C LEU A 17 40.42 15.51 15.68
N LEU A 18 39.99 16.45 16.50
CA LEU A 18 39.28 17.60 15.98
C LEU A 18 40.24 18.80 15.80
N PRO A 19 40.41 19.30 14.56
CA PRO A 19 41.11 20.58 14.37
C PRO A 19 40.26 21.71 14.90
N ALA A 20 40.82 22.53 15.78
CA ALA A 20 40.16 23.69 16.34
C ALA A 20 39.95 24.77 15.27
N CYS A 21 38.75 25.28 15.13
CA CYS A 21 38.45 26.49 14.34
C CYS A 21 39.32 27.65 14.84
N ARG A 22 39.90 28.38 13.90
CA ARG A 22 40.72 29.54 14.15
C ARG A 22 39.89 30.66 14.79
N THR A 23 40.31 31.05 16.02
CA THR A 23 39.95 32.34 16.59
C THR A 23 41.08 33.34 16.34
N THR A 24 40.82 34.41 15.65
CA THR A 24 41.67 35.61 15.59
C THR A 24 41.22 36.57 16.66
N SER A 25 41.97 36.71 17.72
CA SER A 25 42.19 38.00 18.45
C SER A 25 43.34 37.81 19.42
N ASP A 26 44.40 38.57 19.15
CA ASP A 26 45.54 38.81 20.06
C ASP A 26 45.10 39.71 21.21
N ASP A 27 45.37 39.35 22.43
CA ASP A 27 45.97 40.25 23.42
C ASP A 27 46.51 39.47 24.62
N PRO A 28 47.75 39.74 25.06
CA PRO A 28 48.40 39.00 26.16
C PRO A 28 48.43 39.84 27.44
N SER A 29 47.85 39.34 28.54
CA SER A 29 48.31 39.75 29.86
C SER A 29 48.13 38.64 30.88
N ALA A 30 49.30 38.32 31.50
CA ALA A 30 49.47 37.30 32.51
C ALA A 30 48.88 37.68 33.88
N GLY A 31 48.41 36.67 34.62
CA GLY A 31 48.07 36.87 36.04
C GLY A 31 47.57 35.61 36.73
N LYS A 32 48.48 34.86 37.32
CA LYS A 32 48.47 34.02 38.52
C LYS A 32 47.24 33.16 38.91
N GLU A 33 47.59 31.91 39.10
CA GLU A 33 46.87 30.81 39.76
C GLU A 33 46.12 31.21 41.05
N THR A 34 44.87 30.75 41.15
CA THR A 34 44.31 30.21 42.39
C THR A 34 43.42 29.02 42.05
N ASP A 35 43.71 27.89 42.69
CA ASP A 35 42.91 26.70 42.68
C ASP A 35 41.48 27.00 43.18
N ASP A 36 40.53 26.99 42.24
CA ASP A 36 39.13 26.78 42.57
C ASP A 36 38.55 25.91 41.44
N LYS A 37 38.13 24.69 41.79
CA LYS A 37 37.38 23.82 40.87
C LYS A 37 36.07 24.50 40.48
N SER A 38 36.14 25.43 39.53
CA SER A 38 34.96 26.03 38.92
C SER A 38 34.12 24.92 38.26
N LYS A 39 32.91 24.75 38.71
CA LYS A 39 31.85 24.06 37.96
C LYS A 39 31.81 24.71 36.59
N ALA A 40 32.29 24.00 35.58
CA ALA A 40 32.17 24.47 34.19
C ALA A 40 30.72 24.85 33.96
N GLU A 41 30.46 26.09 33.61
CA GLU A 41 29.12 26.54 33.26
C GLU A 41 28.58 25.70 32.10
N GLN A 42 27.38 25.19 32.23
CA GLN A 42 26.79 24.22 31.33
C GLN A 42 25.38 24.69 30.89
N ILE A 43 25.03 24.36 29.68
CA ILE A 43 23.68 24.59 29.16
C ILE A 43 22.81 23.38 29.51
N GLU A 44 21.82 23.55 30.34
CA GLU A 44 20.86 22.50 30.69
C GLU A 44 19.72 22.42 29.67
N LEU A 45 19.70 21.37 28.87
CA LEU A 45 18.68 21.12 27.87
C LEU A 45 17.39 20.55 28.47
N ALA A 46 17.53 19.66 29.44
CA ALA A 46 16.42 18.98 30.10
C ALA A 46 16.87 18.39 31.43
N ASN A 47 15.94 18.11 32.33
CA ASN A 47 16.19 17.38 33.58
C ASN A 47 15.00 16.46 33.92
N SER A 48 15.02 15.86 35.11
CA SER A 48 13.96 14.93 35.56
C SER A 48 12.58 15.60 35.78
N LYS A 49 12.45 16.92 35.61
CA LYS A 49 11.19 17.66 35.81
C LYS A 49 10.64 18.23 34.51
N SER A 50 11.51 18.66 33.59
CA SER A 50 11.07 19.30 32.33
C SER A 50 12.16 19.29 31.26
N ALA A 51 11.75 19.46 29.99
CA ALA A 51 12.60 19.92 28.92
C ALA A 51 12.63 21.46 28.94
N HIS A 52 13.81 22.05 28.86
CA HIS A 52 13.99 23.49 28.95
C HIS A 52 14.07 24.19 27.60
N TYR A 53 14.36 23.44 26.55
CA TYR A 53 14.47 23.91 25.18
C TYR A 53 13.34 23.33 24.33
N SER A 54 12.75 24.16 23.47
CA SER A 54 11.93 23.72 22.36
C SER A 54 12.78 23.51 21.11
N ILE A 55 12.30 22.68 20.19
CA ILE A 55 12.93 22.47 18.88
C ILE A 55 12.14 23.24 17.84
N VAL A 56 12.80 24.10 17.06
CA VAL A 56 12.19 24.88 15.99
C VAL A 56 12.76 24.41 14.66
N ILE A 57 11.85 24.11 13.71
CA ILE A 57 12.17 23.66 12.35
C ILE A 57 11.51 24.60 11.32
N PRO A 58 12.03 24.68 10.09
CA PRO A 58 11.42 25.49 9.03
C PRO A 58 9.97 25.07 8.73
N GLN A 59 9.10 26.03 8.43
CA GLN A 59 7.68 25.76 8.14
C GLN A 59 7.49 24.85 6.94
N ASN A 60 8.30 25.02 5.91
CA ASN A 60 8.25 24.24 4.68
C ASN A 60 9.40 23.21 4.59
N CYS A 61 9.76 22.59 5.72
CA CYS A 61 10.81 21.61 5.74
C CYS A 61 10.36 20.24 5.21
N SER A 62 11.33 19.46 4.75
CA SER A 62 11.13 18.09 4.28
C SER A 62 10.85 17.09 5.40
N GLY A 63 10.52 15.87 4.99
CA GLY A 63 10.45 14.70 5.88
C GLY A 63 11.77 14.40 6.59
N THR A 64 12.92 14.71 5.97
CA THR A 64 14.26 14.49 6.55
C THR A 64 14.51 15.39 7.75
N VAL A 65 14.20 16.69 7.65
CA VAL A 65 14.30 17.63 8.79
C VAL A 65 13.34 17.23 9.90
N THR A 66 12.11 16.83 9.53
CA THR A 66 11.10 16.33 10.48
C THR A 66 11.61 15.08 11.20
N SER A 67 12.23 14.14 10.49
CA SER A 67 12.82 12.92 11.05
C SER A 67 14.01 13.22 11.97
N ALA A 68 14.91 14.11 11.55
CA ALA A 68 16.04 14.56 12.36
C ALA A 68 15.56 15.23 13.66
N SER A 69 14.55 16.09 13.60
CA SER A 69 13.94 16.70 14.78
C SER A 69 13.30 15.66 15.70
N THR A 70 12.62 14.67 15.14
CA THR A 70 11.99 13.58 15.91
C THR A 70 13.06 12.73 16.62
N LYS A 71 14.17 12.44 15.95
CA LYS A 71 15.32 11.75 16.54
C LYS A 71 15.87 12.51 17.75
N LEU A 72 16.08 13.81 17.61
CA LEU A 72 16.56 14.67 18.69
C LEU A 72 15.57 14.69 19.88
N MET A 73 14.27 14.84 19.60
CA MET A 73 13.23 14.78 20.61
C MET A 73 13.21 13.46 21.40
N ASN A 74 13.34 12.34 20.68
CA ASN A 74 13.33 11.02 21.29
C ASN A 74 14.59 10.78 22.13
N ALA A 75 15.76 11.21 21.66
CA ALA A 75 16.99 11.11 22.40
C ALA A 75 16.96 11.95 23.70
N LEU A 76 16.41 13.18 23.67
CA LEU A 76 16.21 13.99 24.87
C LEU A 76 15.20 13.34 25.83
N LYS A 77 14.10 12.78 25.31
CA LYS A 77 13.13 12.04 26.13
C LYS A 77 13.75 10.82 26.78
N GLU A 78 14.53 10.04 26.06
CA GLU A 78 15.21 8.86 26.62
C GLU A 78 16.20 9.25 27.72
N ALA A 79 16.96 10.32 27.51
CA ALA A 79 17.97 10.77 28.46
C ALA A 79 17.38 11.43 29.71
N SER A 80 16.32 12.24 29.60
CA SER A 80 15.75 13.05 30.70
C SER A 80 14.43 12.52 31.26
N GLY A 81 13.68 11.75 30.46
CA GLY A 81 12.30 11.39 30.74
C GLY A 81 11.26 12.38 30.19
N HIS A 82 11.68 13.54 29.67
CA HIS A 82 10.79 14.59 29.18
C HIS A 82 11.03 14.87 27.69
N LYS A 83 9.95 14.84 26.93
CA LYS A 83 9.97 15.14 25.49
C LYS A 83 9.87 16.66 25.29
N PRO A 84 10.81 17.30 24.58
CA PRO A 84 10.67 18.72 24.22
C PRO A 84 9.52 18.93 23.26
N GLU A 85 8.96 20.13 23.26
CA GLU A 85 8.01 20.57 22.23
C GLU A 85 8.72 20.90 20.95
N ARG A 86 8.02 20.70 19.83
CA ARG A 86 8.51 21.08 18.50
C ARG A 86 7.56 22.06 17.86
N TYR A 87 8.10 23.13 17.35
CA TYR A 87 7.37 24.17 16.63
C TYR A 87 7.92 24.37 15.22
N TYR A 88 7.06 24.86 14.34
CA TYR A 88 7.51 25.46 13.09
C TYR A 88 7.94 26.91 13.35
N ASP A 89 8.78 27.45 12.47
CA ASP A 89 9.33 28.81 12.60
C ASP A 89 8.37 29.95 12.22
N ASP A 90 7.07 29.68 12.17
CA ASP A 90 6.01 30.68 11.99
C ASP A 90 5.93 31.59 13.23
N THR A 91 6.46 32.80 13.08
CA THR A 91 6.57 33.75 14.19
C THR A 91 5.22 34.33 14.62
N GLU A 92 4.21 34.35 13.75
CA GLU A 92 2.86 34.78 14.11
C GLU A 92 2.17 33.76 15.02
N LYS A 93 2.35 32.49 14.72
CA LYS A 93 1.74 31.39 15.46
C LYS A 93 2.57 30.92 16.65
N TYR A 94 3.89 30.94 16.51
CA TYR A 94 4.84 30.52 17.51
C TYR A 94 5.89 31.58 17.78
N PRO A 95 5.64 32.52 18.69
CA PRO A 95 6.58 33.58 19.04
C PRO A 95 7.94 33.03 19.42
N GLU A 96 8.96 33.80 19.12
CA GLU A 96 10.33 33.44 19.42
C GLU A 96 10.57 33.34 20.93
N ASN A 97 11.16 32.21 21.36
CA ASN A 97 11.54 31.97 22.74
C ASN A 97 13.06 32.11 22.95
N GLU A 98 13.45 32.40 24.20
CA GLU A 98 14.88 32.48 24.53
C GLU A 98 15.61 31.14 24.36
N LYS A 99 14.96 30.01 24.71
CA LYS A 99 15.56 28.69 24.73
C LYS A 99 15.02 27.82 23.60
N GLU A 100 15.62 27.97 22.44
CA GLU A 100 15.28 27.20 21.23
C GLU A 100 16.51 26.45 20.70
N ILE A 101 16.29 25.21 20.24
CA ILE A 101 17.22 24.50 19.36
C ILE A 101 16.68 24.70 17.95
N LEU A 102 17.41 25.50 17.16
CA LEU A 102 17.06 25.82 15.77
C LEU A 102 17.66 24.76 14.87
N LEU A 103 16.83 23.97 14.23
CA LEU A 103 17.27 22.84 13.40
C LEU A 103 16.98 23.10 11.93
N GLY A 104 18.03 23.32 11.14
CA GLY A 104 17.96 23.78 9.76
C GLY A 104 17.83 25.30 9.65
N LEU A 105 17.71 25.81 8.42
CA LEU A 105 17.58 27.25 8.15
C LEU A 105 16.16 27.71 8.50
N THR A 106 16.00 28.16 9.74
CA THR A 106 14.74 28.72 10.24
C THR A 106 14.66 30.24 9.97
N SER A 107 13.47 30.84 10.11
CA SER A 107 13.26 32.27 10.02
C SER A 107 13.86 33.08 11.20
N ARG A 108 14.49 32.39 12.18
CA ARG A 108 15.15 33.06 13.32
C ARG A 108 16.46 33.66 12.88
N GLU A 109 16.74 34.91 13.34
CA GLU A 109 17.98 35.64 13.02
C GLU A 109 19.26 34.81 13.29
N SER A 110 19.28 34.06 14.39
CA SER A 110 20.41 33.21 14.74
C SER A 110 20.72 32.14 13.70
N SER A 111 19.72 31.61 12.99
CA SER A 111 19.93 30.66 11.88
C SER A 111 20.48 31.36 10.64
N ALA A 112 19.98 32.56 10.32
CA ALA A 112 20.46 33.33 9.18
C ALA A 112 21.95 33.72 9.35
N LEU A 113 22.31 34.21 10.51
CA LEU A 113 23.71 34.53 10.83
C LEU A 113 24.64 33.31 10.82
N ALA A 114 24.16 32.16 11.26
CA ALA A 114 24.94 30.91 11.21
C ALA A 114 25.12 30.42 9.76
N MET A 115 24.13 30.69 8.89
CA MET A 115 24.21 30.33 7.47
C MET A 115 25.34 31.09 6.73
N GLU A 116 25.62 32.34 7.13
CA GLU A 116 26.71 33.12 6.54
C GLU A 116 28.09 32.54 6.86
N GLU A 117 28.22 31.76 7.95
CA GLU A 117 29.47 31.11 8.37
C GLU A 117 29.65 29.72 7.79
N LEU A 118 28.57 29.09 7.30
CA LEU A 118 28.57 27.72 6.81
C LEU A 118 29.27 27.63 5.45
N GLN A 119 30.15 26.63 5.34
CA GLN A 119 30.86 26.34 4.10
C GLN A 119 30.21 25.15 3.37
N GLU A 120 30.60 24.95 2.13
CA GLU A 120 30.25 23.77 1.35
C GLU A 120 30.68 22.47 2.08
N ASP A 121 29.82 21.44 2.04
CA ASP A 121 30.05 20.15 2.69
C ASP A 121 30.24 20.19 4.22
N GLU A 122 29.70 21.19 4.87
CA GLU A 122 29.89 21.44 6.28
C GLU A 122 28.59 21.35 7.08
N TYR A 123 28.69 20.99 8.35
CA TYR A 123 27.66 21.29 9.34
C TYR A 123 28.22 22.12 10.49
N LEU A 124 27.35 22.90 11.10
CA LEU A 124 27.64 23.78 12.21
C LEU A 124 26.66 23.54 13.37
N ILE A 125 27.20 23.38 14.58
CA ILE A 125 26.42 23.34 15.81
C ILE A 125 26.99 24.43 16.71
N GLN A 126 26.21 25.46 17.00
CA GLN A 126 26.73 26.62 17.70
C GLN A 126 25.71 27.16 18.70
N GLN A 127 26.21 27.52 19.87
CA GLN A 127 25.46 28.34 20.81
C GLN A 127 25.51 29.80 20.33
N ARG A 128 24.33 30.43 20.19
CA ARG A 128 24.16 31.87 19.89
C ARG A 128 23.23 32.48 20.91
N GLY A 129 23.84 33.21 21.87
CA GLY A 129 23.10 33.65 23.04
C GLY A 129 22.55 32.47 23.85
N SER A 130 21.24 32.51 24.08
CA SER A 130 20.54 31.42 24.76
C SER A 130 20.08 30.28 23.82
N LYS A 131 20.25 30.41 22.49
CA LYS A 131 19.83 29.44 21.47
C LYS A 131 20.97 28.52 21.06
N ILE A 132 20.57 27.37 20.54
CA ILE A 132 21.47 26.41 19.91
C ILE A 132 21.08 26.28 18.46
N VAL A 133 21.98 26.63 17.55
CA VAL A 133 21.79 26.50 16.11
C VAL A 133 22.44 25.21 15.64
N VAL A 134 21.69 24.41 14.89
CA VAL A 134 22.15 23.19 14.23
C VAL A 134 21.84 23.35 12.75
N LEU A 135 22.85 23.60 11.97
CA LEU A 135 22.74 23.90 10.55
C LEU A 135 23.70 23.03 9.74
N ALA A 136 23.38 22.76 8.50
CA ALA A 136 24.21 22.01 7.60
C ALA A 136 24.03 22.44 6.15
N ALA A 137 25.01 22.16 5.30
CA ALA A 137 25.00 22.52 3.87
C ALA A 137 23.85 21.84 3.10
N ASN A 138 23.39 20.71 3.58
CA ASN A 138 22.19 20.04 3.09
C ASN A 138 21.50 19.23 4.19
N GLU A 139 20.31 18.75 3.95
CA GLU A 139 19.52 18.02 4.95
C GLU A 139 20.11 16.65 5.32
N TYR A 140 20.88 16.03 4.43
CA TYR A 140 21.58 14.79 4.74
C TYR A 140 22.65 15.02 5.83
N LEU A 141 23.45 16.06 5.67
CA LEU A 141 24.44 16.47 6.67
C LEU A 141 23.79 16.96 7.96
N LEU A 142 22.57 17.48 7.89
CA LEU A 142 21.80 17.87 9.07
C LEU A 142 21.53 16.69 10.01
N GLY A 143 21.26 15.52 9.44
CA GLY A 143 21.17 14.29 10.22
C GLY A 143 22.47 13.93 10.98
N GLN A 144 23.63 14.18 10.36
CA GLN A 144 24.95 14.02 10.99
C GLN A 144 25.17 15.06 12.10
N ALA A 145 24.78 16.31 11.85
CA ALA A 145 24.84 17.36 12.87
C ALA A 145 24.01 17.02 14.11
N VAL A 146 22.80 16.47 13.93
CA VAL A 146 21.98 16.00 15.05
C VAL A 146 22.65 14.87 15.82
N ASN A 147 23.30 13.93 15.13
CA ASN A 147 24.05 12.86 15.79
C ASN A 147 25.23 13.43 16.60
N ALA A 148 25.96 14.39 16.04
CA ALA A 148 27.07 15.06 16.72
C ALA A 148 26.58 15.84 17.95
N LEU A 149 25.46 16.54 17.86
CA LEU A 149 24.85 17.23 19.01
C LEU A 149 24.51 16.23 20.12
N ILE A 150 23.87 15.11 19.78
CA ILE A 150 23.53 14.04 20.74
C ILE A 150 24.78 13.44 21.38
N ALA A 151 25.85 13.26 20.61
CA ALA A 151 27.11 12.73 21.14
C ALA A 151 27.87 13.71 22.05
N THR A 152 27.57 15.02 21.92
CA THR A 152 28.28 16.08 22.67
C THR A 152 27.69 16.32 24.06
N TRP A 153 26.41 16.00 24.28
CA TRP A 153 25.84 16.20 25.60
C TRP A 153 26.29 15.17 26.63
N SER A 154 26.27 15.55 27.89
CA SER A 154 26.45 14.61 29.01
C SER A 154 25.14 14.43 29.77
N VAL A 155 24.95 13.22 30.32
CA VAL A 155 23.73 12.85 31.05
C VAL A 155 24.15 12.36 32.44
N SER A 156 23.59 12.99 33.48
CA SER A 156 23.74 12.55 34.87
C SER A 156 22.40 12.74 35.59
N GLU A 157 21.90 11.70 36.24
CA GLU A 157 20.63 11.73 37.02
C GLU A 157 19.46 12.34 36.22
N LYS A 158 19.33 11.97 34.95
CA LYS A 158 18.34 12.52 34.00
C LYS A 158 18.51 14.00 33.68
N LYS A 159 19.60 14.61 34.04
CA LYS A 159 19.98 15.94 33.62
C LYS A 159 20.85 15.86 32.36
N VAL A 160 20.39 16.50 31.29
CA VAL A 160 21.08 16.57 29.99
C VAL A 160 21.68 17.94 29.82
N VAL A 161 23.00 18.01 29.66
CA VAL A 161 23.71 19.28 29.57
C VAL A 161 24.71 19.29 28.40
N LEU A 162 24.88 20.49 27.82
CA LEU A 162 25.90 20.81 26.84
C LEU A 162 26.96 21.72 27.44
N PRO A 163 28.18 21.74 26.90
CA PRO A 163 29.19 22.73 27.24
C PRO A 163 28.68 24.15 26.96
N LEU A 164 29.02 25.11 27.83
CA LEU A 164 28.82 26.52 27.52
C LEU A 164 29.75 26.93 26.37
N ASN A 165 29.32 27.88 25.54
CA ASN A 165 30.03 28.34 24.33
C ASN A 165 30.25 27.20 23.32
N LEU A 166 29.27 26.31 23.19
CA LEU A 166 29.33 25.22 22.21
C LEU A 166 29.55 25.79 20.82
N SER A 167 30.59 25.36 20.16
CA SER A 167 30.86 25.64 18.75
C SER A 167 31.56 24.40 18.16
N LEU A 168 30.83 23.67 17.33
CA LEU A 168 31.29 22.53 16.58
C LEU A 168 31.05 22.80 15.11
N CYS A 169 32.09 22.68 14.33
CA CYS A 169 32.03 22.79 12.88
C CYS A 169 32.80 21.60 12.32
N GLN A 170 32.20 20.93 11.35
CA GLN A 170 32.87 19.83 10.68
C GLN A 170 32.65 19.93 9.18
N ASN A 171 33.77 20.08 8.46
CA ASN A 171 33.80 19.97 7.02
C ASN A 171 34.02 18.49 6.64
N LEU A 172 33.16 17.98 5.75
CA LEU A 172 33.18 16.59 5.30
C LEU A 172 33.61 16.46 3.83
N SER A 173 34.14 17.52 3.22
CA SER A 173 34.52 17.53 1.81
C SER A 173 35.42 16.38 1.37
N GLU A 174 36.36 15.94 2.21
CA GLU A 174 37.20 14.79 1.93
C GLU A 174 36.44 13.47 1.88
N ASN A 175 35.23 13.43 2.47
CA ASN A 175 34.38 12.27 2.53
C ASN A 175 33.18 12.37 1.57
N MET A 176 33.12 13.38 0.72
CA MET A 176 32.02 13.59 -0.21
C MET A 176 32.44 13.22 -1.64
N ILE A 177 31.54 12.56 -2.34
CA ILE A 177 31.71 12.17 -3.74
C ILE A 177 30.71 12.94 -4.58
N PRO A 178 31.14 13.73 -5.57
CA PRO A 178 30.22 14.49 -6.40
C PRO A 178 29.42 13.58 -7.33
N LEU A 179 28.10 13.70 -7.29
CA LEU A 179 27.20 13.13 -8.28
C LEU A 179 27.10 14.05 -9.51
N LEU A 180 27.03 15.35 -9.27
CA LEU A 180 27.05 16.38 -10.26
C LEU A 180 28.11 17.42 -9.93
N GLU A 181 28.81 17.87 -10.95
CA GLU A 181 29.81 18.91 -10.86
C GLU A 181 29.73 19.76 -12.14
N ASP A 182 29.58 21.06 -12.04
CA ASP A 182 29.40 21.98 -13.15
C ASP A 182 28.28 21.56 -14.12
N GLY A 183 27.16 21.07 -13.61
CA GLY A 183 26.01 20.61 -14.41
C GLY A 183 26.28 19.32 -15.22
N LYS A 184 27.32 18.56 -14.88
CA LYS A 184 27.65 17.30 -15.54
C LYS A 184 27.59 16.13 -14.57
N SER A 185 27.01 15.02 -15.01
CA SER A 185 27.03 13.79 -14.23
C SER A 185 28.44 13.19 -14.22
N ARG A 186 28.87 12.80 -13.03
CA ARG A 186 30.14 12.08 -12.81
C ARG A 186 29.97 10.57 -12.96
N PHE A 187 28.75 10.06 -12.98
CA PHE A 187 28.42 8.63 -13.05
C PHE A 187 27.84 8.19 -14.39
N SER A 188 28.13 6.96 -14.75
CA SER A 188 27.37 6.20 -15.75
C SER A 188 26.52 5.16 -15.04
N VAL A 189 25.32 4.89 -15.53
CA VAL A 189 24.45 3.82 -15.02
C VAL A 189 24.73 2.55 -15.79
N VAL A 190 25.07 1.48 -15.07
CA VAL A 190 25.32 0.15 -15.61
C VAL A 190 24.35 -0.82 -14.97
N TYR A 191 23.54 -1.50 -15.77
CA TYR A 191 22.54 -2.44 -15.28
C TYR A 191 22.84 -3.89 -15.69
N ALA A 192 22.38 -4.84 -14.90
CA ALA A 192 22.50 -6.26 -15.22
C ALA A 192 21.69 -6.58 -16.49
N LYS A 193 22.32 -7.29 -17.44
CA LYS A 193 21.75 -7.57 -18.77
C LYS A 193 20.42 -8.33 -18.73
N ASP A 194 20.21 -9.12 -17.70
CA ASP A 194 19.08 -10.03 -17.48
C ASP A 194 17.88 -9.41 -16.78
N LEU A 195 17.93 -8.10 -16.45
CA LEU A 195 16.75 -7.41 -15.91
C LEU A 195 15.57 -7.50 -16.88
N SER A 196 14.36 -7.53 -16.32
CA SER A 196 13.11 -7.52 -17.10
C SER A 196 12.98 -6.25 -17.96
N PHE A 197 12.14 -6.30 -18.97
CA PHE A 197 11.83 -5.13 -19.79
C PHE A 197 11.21 -4.01 -18.96
N LYS A 198 10.36 -4.35 -17.98
CA LYS A 198 9.72 -3.40 -17.06
C LYS A 198 10.76 -2.64 -16.24
N THR A 199 11.66 -3.35 -15.58
CA THR A 199 12.70 -2.73 -14.75
C THR A 199 13.67 -1.86 -15.58
N LYS A 200 14.01 -2.29 -16.81
CA LYS A 200 14.83 -1.49 -17.74
C LYS A 200 14.13 -0.19 -18.14
N ASN A 201 12.83 -0.23 -18.42
CA ASN A 201 12.05 0.97 -18.74
C ASN A 201 11.99 1.91 -17.55
N MET A 202 11.65 1.41 -16.36
CA MET A 202 11.63 2.21 -15.13
C MET A 202 12.99 2.87 -14.88
N LEU A 203 14.09 2.13 -15.03
CA LEU A 203 15.43 2.68 -14.87
C LEU A 203 15.72 3.80 -15.89
N SER A 204 15.31 3.61 -17.13
CA SER A 204 15.48 4.61 -18.18
C SER A 204 14.68 5.89 -17.92
N GLU A 205 13.44 5.74 -17.45
CA GLU A 205 12.58 6.85 -17.02
C GLU A 205 13.16 7.57 -15.81
N THR A 206 13.65 6.81 -14.82
CA THR A 206 14.30 7.37 -13.61
C THR A 206 15.52 8.23 -14.00
N VAL A 207 16.37 7.73 -14.90
CA VAL A 207 17.54 8.50 -15.37
C VAL A 207 17.12 9.73 -16.17
N ALA A 208 16.10 9.64 -17.00
CA ALA A 208 15.56 10.81 -17.71
C ALA A 208 14.99 11.87 -16.74
N ASN A 209 14.33 11.42 -15.68
CA ASN A 209 13.83 12.30 -14.62
C ASN A 209 14.97 12.96 -13.84
N LEU A 210 16.06 12.22 -13.54
CA LEU A 210 17.27 12.78 -12.93
C LEU A 210 17.88 13.88 -13.83
N GLN A 211 18.05 13.61 -15.12
CA GLN A 211 18.58 14.58 -16.08
C GLN A 211 17.73 15.87 -16.13
N LYS A 212 16.41 15.72 -16.11
CA LYS A 212 15.47 16.85 -16.10
C LYS A 212 15.51 17.62 -14.77
N THR A 213 15.51 16.91 -13.64
CA THR A 213 15.52 17.52 -12.29
C THR A 213 16.78 18.35 -12.06
N PHE A 214 17.93 17.84 -12.53
CA PHE A 214 19.24 18.47 -12.33
C PHE A 214 19.66 19.38 -13.46
N GLU A 215 18.86 19.47 -14.54
CA GLU A 215 19.24 20.19 -15.76
C GLU A 215 20.65 19.81 -16.26
N CYS A 216 21.05 18.58 -16.04
CA CYS A 216 22.39 18.10 -16.36
C CYS A 216 22.47 17.48 -17.76
N GLY A 217 23.71 17.33 -18.25
CA GLY A 217 23.98 16.63 -19.51
C GLY A 217 23.58 15.15 -19.48
N THR A 218 23.74 14.48 -20.62
CA THR A 218 23.34 13.07 -20.80
C THR A 218 24.06 12.14 -19.81
N ILE A 219 23.27 11.38 -19.03
CA ILE A 219 23.76 10.27 -18.22
C ILE A 219 23.76 9.01 -19.08
N SER A 220 24.89 8.36 -19.21
CA SER A 220 25.01 7.10 -19.97
C SER A 220 24.34 5.95 -19.21
N VAL A 221 23.43 5.23 -19.88
CA VAL A 221 22.77 4.01 -19.36
C VAL A 221 23.09 2.85 -20.29
N LYS A 222 23.73 1.79 -19.78
CA LYS A 222 24.12 0.64 -20.59
C LYS A 222 24.02 -0.66 -19.81
N ALA A 223 23.77 -1.76 -20.54
CA ALA A 223 23.93 -3.09 -19.95
C ALA A 223 25.39 -3.38 -19.61
N ASP A 224 25.60 -4.17 -18.60
CA ASP A 224 26.95 -4.58 -18.17
C ASP A 224 27.68 -5.41 -19.22
N SER A 225 26.95 -6.09 -20.11
CA SER A 225 27.51 -6.78 -21.29
C SER A 225 28.08 -5.82 -22.33
N ASP A 226 27.56 -4.60 -22.41
CA ASP A 226 27.88 -3.61 -23.44
C ASP A 226 28.95 -2.61 -22.99
N MET A 227 29.39 -2.74 -21.74
CA MET A 227 30.40 -1.86 -21.16
C MET A 227 31.49 -2.67 -20.46
N LYS A 228 32.73 -2.54 -20.92
CA LYS A 228 33.88 -3.17 -20.29
C LYS A 228 34.02 -2.69 -18.85
N ALA A 229 34.26 -3.63 -17.94
CA ALA A 229 34.54 -3.32 -16.55
C ALA A 229 35.79 -2.44 -16.41
N ASP A 230 35.67 -1.39 -15.62
CA ASP A 230 36.73 -0.43 -15.35
C ASP A 230 36.61 -0.02 -13.88
N ASN A 231 37.66 -0.31 -13.11
CA ASN A 231 37.67 -0.06 -11.66
C ASN A 231 37.72 1.43 -11.31
N ASP A 232 38.26 2.24 -12.20
CA ASP A 232 38.47 3.68 -11.96
C ASP A 232 37.29 4.55 -12.40
N ARG A 233 36.35 3.98 -13.18
CA ARG A 233 35.16 4.70 -13.64
C ARG A 233 34.15 4.87 -12.54
N PHE A 234 33.48 6.01 -12.48
CA PHE A 234 32.33 6.20 -11.62
C PHE A 234 31.09 5.54 -12.25
N GLU A 235 30.49 4.58 -11.56
CA GLU A 235 29.33 3.82 -12.03
C GLU A 235 28.26 3.67 -10.94
N ILE A 236 26.99 3.79 -11.32
CA ILE A 236 25.84 3.33 -10.56
C ILE A 236 25.48 1.95 -11.11
N LEU A 237 25.66 0.93 -10.30
CA LEU A 237 25.47 -0.47 -10.66
C LEU A 237 24.07 -0.92 -10.21
N VAL A 238 23.22 -1.29 -11.16
CA VAL A 238 21.82 -1.67 -10.89
C VAL A 238 21.63 -3.16 -11.17
N GLY A 239 21.21 -3.89 -10.15
CA GLY A 239 21.10 -5.35 -10.22
C GLY A 239 22.44 -6.07 -10.11
N HIS A 240 22.44 -7.37 -10.36
CA HIS A 240 23.63 -8.21 -10.26
C HIS A 240 24.49 -8.10 -11.53
N THR A 241 25.22 -7.00 -11.63
CA THR A 241 26.10 -6.74 -12.78
C THR A 241 27.39 -7.56 -12.69
N ASN A 242 28.11 -7.65 -13.80
CA ASN A 242 29.41 -8.32 -13.86
C ASN A 242 30.57 -7.53 -13.20
N ARG A 243 30.27 -6.72 -12.18
CA ARG A 243 31.22 -5.93 -11.39
C ARG A 243 31.39 -6.55 -10.01
N LYS A 244 32.64 -6.64 -9.54
CA LYS A 244 32.98 -7.19 -8.23
C LYS A 244 32.20 -6.52 -7.07
N GLN A 245 31.92 -5.23 -7.20
CA GLN A 245 31.17 -4.49 -6.18
C GLN A 245 29.70 -4.94 -6.13
N SER A 246 29.10 -5.34 -7.27
CA SER A 246 27.77 -5.97 -7.29
C SER A 246 27.80 -7.33 -6.58
N ASP A 247 28.80 -8.18 -6.84
CA ASP A 247 28.96 -9.47 -6.15
C ASP A 247 29.04 -9.27 -4.62
N THR A 248 29.83 -8.29 -4.19
CA THR A 248 29.93 -7.96 -2.76
C THR A 248 28.61 -7.51 -2.18
N ALA A 249 27.91 -6.60 -2.86
CA ALA A 249 26.62 -6.09 -2.38
C ALA A 249 25.55 -7.19 -2.31
N TYR A 250 25.53 -8.11 -3.29
CA TYR A 250 24.61 -9.25 -3.29
C TYR A 250 24.98 -10.28 -2.21
N GLY A 251 26.25 -10.49 -1.91
CA GLY A 251 26.71 -11.36 -0.83
C GLY A 251 26.39 -10.82 0.59
N GLU A 252 26.09 -9.52 0.69
CA GLU A 252 25.70 -8.87 1.94
C GLU A 252 24.18 -8.67 2.06
N LEU A 253 23.40 -9.07 1.05
CA LEU A 253 21.94 -9.04 1.14
C LEU A 253 21.42 -10.07 2.12
N THR A 254 20.47 -9.65 2.93
CA THR A 254 19.58 -10.59 3.63
C THR A 254 18.62 -11.22 2.64
N GLU A 255 17.97 -12.32 3.02
CA GLU A 255 17.03 -13.06 2.17
C GLU A 255 15.91 -12.17 1.60
N ILE A 256 15.55 -11.11 2.32
CA ILE A 256 14.51 -10.15 1.96
C ILE A 256 15.11 -8.75 2.07
N GLY A 257 14.92 -7.94 1.04
CA GLY A 257 15.27 -6.53 1.11
C GLY A 257 16.10 -6.00 -0.05
N TYR A 258 16.64 -4.82 0.15
CA TYR A 258 17.55 -4.19 -0.80
C TYR A 258 18.67 -3.42 -0.08
N ARG A 259 19.71 -3.18 -0.83
CA ARG A 259 20.88 -2.43 -0.37
C ARG A 259 21.34 -1.46 -1.44
N ILE A 260 21.49 -0.21 -1.05
CA ILE A 260 22.17 0.82 -1.83
C ILE A 260 23.43 1.17 -1.05
N SER A 261 24.58 1.08 -1.66
CA SER A 261 25.82 1.39 -0.97
C SER A 261 26.87 1.99 -1.89
N MET A 262 27.54 3.02 -1.40
CA MET A 262 28.74 3.57 -2.00
C MET A 262 29.92 2.65 -1.64
N ASN A 263 30.73 2.30 -2.62
CA ASN A 263 31.95 1.56 -2.44
C ASN A 263 33.01 2.14 -3.38
N GLY A 264 33.80 3.06 -2.86
CA GLY A 264 34.73 3.86 -3.65
C GLY A 264 34.01 4.67 -4.71
N ASN A 265 34.32 4.42 -5.97
CA ASN A 265 33.71 5.08 -7.14
C ASN A 265 32.51 4.31 -7.72
N LYS A 266 31.92 3.39 -7.00
CA LYS A 266 30.72 2.65 -7.40
C LYS A 266 29.61 2.85 -6.39
N ILE A 267 28.41 3.14 -6.89
CA ILE A 267 27.17 3.02 -6.13
C ILE A 267 26.52 1.72 -6.57
N THR A 268 26.29 0.79 -5.65
CA THR A 268 25.63 -0.48 -5.95
C THR A 268 24.18 -0.43 -5.47
N ILE A 269 23.25 -0.81 -6.33
CA ILE A 269 21.82 -0.98 -6.03
C ILE A 269 21.52 -2.46 -6.21
N ALA A 270 21.48 -3.19 -5.10
CA ALA A 270 21.27 -4.63 -5.06
C ALA A 270 19.99 -4.96 -4.30
N ALA A 271 19.26 -5.99 -4.72
CA ALA A 271 18.01 -6.37 -4.09
C ALA A 271 17.70 -7.86 -4.23
N SER A 272 16.87 -8.38 -3.33
CA SER A 272 16.41 -9.76 -3.29
C SER A 272 15.27 -10.04 -4.27
N GLY A 273 15.33 -9.51 -5.48
CA GLY A 273 14.33 -9.68 -6.53
C GLY A 273 14.02 -8.37 -7.25
N GLU A 274 13.40 -8.46 -8.41
CA GLU A 274 13.16 -7.28 -9.28
C GLU A 274 12.25 -6.24 -8.62
N ALA A 275 11.17 -6.64 -7.94
CA ALA A 275 10.29 -5.68 -7.29
C ALA A 275 11.00 -4.92 -6.15
N MET A 276 11.89 -5.59 -5.41
CA MET A 276 12.74 -4.90 -4.43
C MET A 276 13.79 -4.03 -5.11
N LEU A 277 14.28 -4.43 -6.28
CA LEU A 277 15.21 -3.62 -7.07
C LEU A 277 14.53 -2.34 -7.59
N GLU A 278 13.30 -2.43 -8.06
CA GLU A 278 12.49 -1.28 -8.46
C GLU A 278 12.30 -0.30 -7.29
N ARG A 279 11.99 -0.81 -6.10
CA ARG A 279 11.92 0.02 -4.87
C ARG A 279 13.26 0.65 -4.50
N ALA A 280 14.35 -0.07 -4.65
CA ALA A 280 15.69 0.46 -4.39
C ALA A 280 16.06 1.57 -5.38
N ILE A 281 15.73 1.41 -6.66
CA ILE A 281 15.92 2.43 -7.70
C ILE A 281 15.12 3.68 -7.34
N GLN A 282 13.85 3.52 -6.95
CA GLN A 282 13.00 4.63 -6.53
C GLN A 282 13.53 5.32 -5.28
N ALA A 283 13.92 4.56 -4.26
CA ALA A 283 14.49 5.11 -3.03
C ALA A 283 15.76 5.92 -3.29
N PHE A 284 16.64 5.41 -4.17
CA PHE A 284 17.84 6.15 -4.56
C PHE A 284 17.49 7.44 -5.31
N TYR A 285 16.52 7.38 -6.23
CA TYR A 285 16.06 8.57 -6.94
C TYR A 285 15.49 9.61 -5.99
N ASP A 286 14.65 9.20 -5.05
CA ASP A 286 14.02 10.10 -4.08
C ASP A 286 15.04 10.75 -3.16
N ASP A 287 16.03 10.00 -2.67
CA ASP A 287 17.13 10.53 -1.87
C ASP A 287 17.94 11.56 -2.65
N VAL A 288 18.33 11.24 -3.88
CA VAL A 288 19.12 12.13 -4.73
C VAL A 288 18.33 13.37 -5.14
N LYS A 289 17.05 13.21 -5.50
CA LYS A 289 16.15 14.31 -5.79
C LYS A 289 15.97 15.21 -4.57
N HIS A 290 15.76 14.62 -3.41
CA HIS A 290 15.62 15.36 -2.16
C HIS A 290 16.86 16.16 -1.84
N LEU A 291 18.06 15.59 -1.99
CA LEU A 291 19.31 16.32 -1.86
C LEU A 291 19.39 17.53 -2.78
N SER A 292 18.93 17.42 -4.04
CA SER A 292 18.93 18.55 -4.97
C SER A 292 18.02 19.70 -4.55
N GLU A 293 16.88 19.36 -3.96
CA GLU A 293 15.88 20.34 -3.49
C GLU A 293 16.28 21.00 -2.17
N THR A 294 17.12 20.32 -1.38
CA THR A 294 17.42 20.68 0.00
C THR A 294 18.88 21.07 0.24
N THR A 295 19.71 21.05 -0.81
CA THR A 295 21.09 21.53 -0.73
C THR A 295 21.11 23.02 -0.50
N LEU A 296 21.73 23.47 0.58
CA LEU A 296 21.84 24.86 0.98
C LEU A 296 23.09 25.52 0.40
N VAL A 297 24.16 24.77 0.27
CA VAL A 297 25.47 25.22 -0.21
C VAL A 297 26.11 24.14 -1.07
N GLY A 298 26.78 24.54 -2.15
CA GLY A 298 27.63 23.71 -2.97
C GLY A 298 26.92 22.86 -4.03
N ASP A 299 27.69 22.02 -4.70
CA ASP A 299 27.24 21.06 -5.69
C ASP A 299 26.56 19.86 -5.06
N LEU A 300 25.86 19.05 -5.89
CA LEU A 300 25.21 17.83 -5.42
C LEU A 300 26.24 16.73 -5.16
N LYS A 301 26.37 16.33 -3.91
CA LYS A 301 27.34 15.33 -3.44
C LYS A 301 26.69 14.31 -2.50
N LEU A 302 27.26 13.11 -2.46
CA LEU A 302 26.94 12.06 -1.48
C LEU A 302 28.15 11.77 -0.61
N GLN A 303 27.92 11.37 0.64
CA GLN A 303 29.00 10.87 1.47
C GLN A 303 29.57 9.55 0.91
N ASN A 304 30.88 9.35 1.07
CA ASN A 304 31.55 8.14 0.60
C ASN A 304 31.14 6.87 1.33
N ASP A 305 30.46 6.98 2.49
CA ASP A 305 29.85 5.91 3.24
C ASP A 305 28.31 5.84 3.07
N TYR A 306 27.75 6.58 2.08
CA TYR A 306 26.31 6.56 1.80
C TYR A 306 25.81 5.15 1.62
N ARG A 307 24.79 4.82 2.40
CA ARG A 307 24.13 3.53 2.29
C ARG A 307 22.69 3.59 2.76
N VAL A 308 21.85 2.85 2.08
CA VAL A 308 20.48 2.53 2.49
C VAL A 308 20.39 1.00 2.54
N ILE A 309 20.05 0.45 3.68
CA ILE A 309 19.86 -0.98 3.86
C ILE A 309 18.46 -1.19 4.37
N LYS A 310 17.67 -1.94 3.61
CA LYS A 310 16.36 -2.42 3.98
C LYS A 310 16.38 -3.94 3.94
N GLY A 311 16.17 -4.57 5.06
CA GLY A 311 16.17 -6.00 5.23
C GLY A 311 14.85 -6.47 5.84
N ASP A 312 14.93 -7.35 6.82
CA ASP A 312 13.76 -7.83 7.55
C ASP A 312 12.97 -6.71 8.23
N ASP A 313 13.60 -5.56 8.44
CA ASP A 313 12.95 -4.32 8.89
C ASP A 313 12.02 -3.71 7.82
N VAL A 314 12.11 -4.11 6.56
CA VAL A 314 11.11 -3.79 5.53
C VAL A 314 9.76 -4.39 5.90
N ILE A 315 9.77 -5.57 6.51
CA ILE A 315 8.59 -6.21 7.08
C ILE A 315 8.34 -5.72 8.52
N GLY A 316 9.38 -5.18 9.15
CA GLY A 316 9.33 -4.26 10.28
C GLY A 316 8.83 -4.81 11.59
N THR A 317 8.76 -6.13 11.83
CA THR A 317 8.06 -6.60 13.00
C THR A 317 8.56 -7.94 13.54
N THR A 318 8.54 -8.01 14.86
CA THR A 318 8.88 -9.22 15.63
C THR A 318 7.95 -10.42 15.38
N TRP A 319 6.78 -10.21 14.77
CA TRP A 319 5.86 -11.30 14.44
C TRP A 319 6.30 -12.07 13.19
N TYR A 320 6.88 -11.39 12.19
CA TYR A 320 7.36 -12.03 10.98
C TYR A 320 8.53 -12.99 11.24
N THR A 321 9.40 -12.68 12.19
CA THR A 321 10.56 -13.52 12.51
C THR A 321 10.21 -14.95 12.96
N SER A 322 8.92 -15.21 13.27
CA SER A 322 8.44 -16.55 13.59
C SER A 322 8.14 -17.40 12.34
N VAL A 323 8.05 -16.76 11.16
CA VAL A 323 7.70 -17.44 9.91
C VAL A 323 8.96 -18.06 9.31
N PRO A 324 8.96 -19.37 9.01
CA PRO A 324 10.08 -20.03 8.38
C PRO A 324 10.37 -19.43 7.00
N SER A 325 11.65 -19.21 6.73
CA SER A 325 12.09 -18.71 5.44
C SER A 325 11.73 -19.64 4.28
N MET A 326 11.37 -19.09 3.12
CA MET A 326 11.26 -19.80 1.85
C MET A 326 12.67 -20.06 1.28
N THR A 327 13.45 -20.96 1.86
CA THR A 327 14.80 -21.24 1.41
C THR A 327 14.90 -21.57 -0.09
N GLU A 328 15.97 -21.06 -0.73
CA GLU A 328 16.38 -21.25 -2.13
C GLU A 328 15.64 -20.41 -3.18
N GLY A 329 16.38 -19.50 -3.80
CA GLY A 329 15.95 -18.65 -4.90
C GLY A 329 15.58 -17.22 -4.47
N MET A 330 15.42 -16.34 -5.45
CA MET A 330 15.03 -14.95 -5.22
C MET A 330 13.57 -14.87 -4.77
N ILE A 331 13.32 -14.07 -3.74
CA ILE A 331 12.01 -13.80 -3.18
C ILE A 331 11.64 -12.37 -3.52
N THR A 332 10.50 -12.19 -4.14
CA THR A 332 9.92 -10.87 -4.36
C THR A 332 9.02 -10.51 -3.20
N VAL A 333 9.20 -9.35 -2.62
CA VAL A 333 8.45 -8.91 -1.43
C VAL A 333 7.52 -7.76 -1.79
N GLY A 334 6.26 -7.90 -1.44
CA GLY A 334 5.28 -6.83 -1.36
C GLY A 334 4.95 -6.53 0.09
N TYR A 335 4.85 -5.26 0.40
CA TYR A 335 4.65 -4.82 1.76
C TYR A 335 3.46 -3.88 1.86
N SER A 336 2.60 -4.11 2.83
CA SER A 336 1.50 -3.20 3.11
C SER A 336 1.81 -2.38 4.36
N GLY A 337 2.61 -1.38 4.22
CA GLY A 337 2.93 -0.32 5.17
C GLY A 337 2.56 -0.53 6.64
N ASN A 338 1.43 -0.04 7.06
CA ASN A 338 0.96 -0.05 8.44
C ASN A 338 -0.01 -1.18 8.79
N SER A 339 -0.34 -2.07 7.86
CA SER A 339 -1.42 -3.05 8.07
C SER A 339 -1.00 -4.24 8.92
N GLY A 340 0.28 -4.51 9.06
CA GLY A 340 0.76 -5.69 9.78
C GLY A 340 0.73 -6.98 8.95
N SER A 341 0.76 -6.86 7.62
CA SER A 341 0.82 -7.97 6.67
C SER A 341 1.85 -7.73 5.57
N CYS A 342 2.28 -8.79 4.89
CA CYS A 342 3.14 -8.71 3.72
C CYS A 342 2.88 -9.87 2.76
N ILE A 343 3.24 -9.69 1.49
CA ILE A 343 3.28 -10.75 0.47
C ILE A 343 4.72 -11.07 0.11
N LEU A 344 5.01 -12.34 0.01
CA LEU A 344 6.25 -12.89 -0.49
C LEU A 344 5.93 -13.78 -1.69
N GLU A 345 6.63 -13.60 -2.79
CA GLU A 345 6.45 -14.42 -3.98
C GLU A 345 7.76 -15.04 -4.44
N ARG A 346 7.71 -16.30 -4.81
CA ARG A 346 8.83 -17.05 -5.37
C ARG A 346 8.41 -17.69 -6.67
N GLU A 347 9.16 -17.42 -7.71
CA GLU A 347 9.00 -18.05 -9.03
C GLU A 347 9.71 -19.40 -9.12
N ASN A 348 9.41 -20.12 -10.19
CA ASN A 348 10.01 -21.42 -10.52
C ASN A 348 9.88 -22.48 -9.41
N THR A 349 8.77 -22.44 -8.69
CA THR A 349 8.42 -23.38 -7.64
C THR A 349 7.63 -24.58 -8.23
N THR A 350 7.63 -25.69 -7.51
CA THR A 350 6.90 -26.90 -7.84
C THR A 350 5.84 -27.22 -6.79
N VAL A 351 4.91 -28.13 -7.11
CA VAL A 351 3.96 -28.70 -6.13
C VAL A 351 4.69 -29.26 -4.90
N GLU A 352 5.83 -29.93 -5.12
CA GLU A 352 6.63 -30.47 -4.02
C GLU A 352 7.26 -29.36 -3.18
N GLY A 353 7.71 -28.27 -3.80
CA GLY A 353 8.20 -27.09 -3.09
C GLY A 353 7.11 -26.47 -2.18
N PHE A 354 5.88 -26.36 -2.68
CA PHE A 354 4.73 -25.93 -1.87
C PHE A 354 4.50 -26.88 -0.68
N ARG A 355 4.40 -28.19 -0.91
CA ARG A 355 4.18 -29.17 0.16
C ARG A 355 5.29 -29.15 1.20
N THR A 356 6.55 -29.08 0.75
CA THR A 356 7.71 -28.99 1.63
C THR A 356 7.64 -27.73 2.50
N TYR A 357 7.24 -26.61 1.92
CA TYR A 357 7.11 -25.36 2.68
C TYR A 357 5.96 -25.43 3.70
N VAL A 358 4.80 -25.96 3.33
CA VAL A 358 3.67 -26.16 4.26
C VAL A 358 4.09 -27.08 5.41
N ALA A 359 4.79 -28.19 5.14
CA ALA A 359 5.33 -29.07 6.17
C ALA A 359 6.35 -28.36 7.07
N LYS A 360 7.16 -27.44 6.52
CA LYS A 360 8.10 -26.62 7.31
C LYS A 360 7.38 -25.65 8.23
N LEU A 361 6.25 -25.05 7.79
CA LEU A 361 5.38 -24.24 8.64
C LEU A 361 4.82 -25.07 9.81
N GLU A 362 4.32 -26.27 9.52
CA GLU A 362 3.76 -27.16 10.55
C GLU A 362 4.83 -27.56 11.58
N GLN A 363 6.05 -27.87 11.14
CA GLN A 363 7.19 -28.17 12.03
C GLN A 363 7.59 -26.96 12.89
N ALA A 364 7.37 -25.73 12.39
CA ALA A 364 7.61 -24.51 13.14
C ALA A 364 6.43 -24.10 14.07
N GLY A 365 5.41 -24.95 14.19
CA GLY A 365 4.27 -24.72 15.10
C GLY A 365 3.13 -23.94 14.47
N PHE A 366 3.10 -23.80 13.14
CA PHE A 366 1.93 -23.28 12.42
C PHE A 366 0.98 -24.44 12.13
N THR A 367 -0.09 -24.52 12.90
CA THR A 367 -1.07 -25.60 12.86
C THR A 367 -2.49 -25.06 12.64
N ASP A 368 -3.48 -25.95 12.65
CA ASP A 368 -4.90 -25.59 12.69
C ASP A 368 -5.34 -24.63 11.58
N GLY A 369 -5.45 -25.13 10.38
CA GLY A 369 -5.90 -24.33 9.25
C GLY A 369 -6.61 -25.21 8.22
N GLU A 370 -6.91 -24.60 7.09
CA GLU A 370 -7.67 -25.23 6.00
C GLU A 370 -6.82 -25.31 4.75
N ASP A 371 -7.00 -26.39 3.98
CA ASP A 371 -6.43 -26.54 2.65
C ASP A 371 -7.53 -26.35 1.60
N TYR A 372 -7.20 -25.58 0.56
CA TYR A 372 -8.11 -25.32 -0.55
C TYR A 372 -7.47 -25.69 -1.88
N THR A 373 -8.31 -25.91 -2.87
CA THR A 373 -7.87 -26.15 -4.25
C THR A 373 -8.76 -25.39 -5.22
N LEU A 374 -8.16 -24.79 -6.24
CA LEU A 374 -8.88 -24.12 -7.30
C LEU A 374 -8.11 -24.30 -8.61
N ASP A 375 -8.69 -25.05 -9.55
CA ASP A 375 -8.09 -25.29 -10.89
C ASP A 375 -6.67 -25.88 -10.88
N GLY A 376 -6.41 -26.78 -9.96
CA GLY A 376 -5.06 -27.35 -9.77
C GLY A 376 -4.10 -26.50 -8.96
N ASN A 377 -4.43 -25.25 -8.71
CA ASN A 377 -3.72 -24.43 -7.75
C ASN A 377 -3.99 -24.92 -6.32
N LEU A 378 -3.00 -24.82 -5.45
CA LEU A 378 -3.04 -25.30 -4.08
C LEU A 378 -2.94 -24.13 -3.11
N TYR A 379 -3.68 -24.21 -2.01
CA TYR A 379 -3.69 -23.18 -0.99
C TYR A 379 -3.70 -23.81 0.40
N ALA A 380 -3.00 -23.19 1.34
CA ALA A 380 -2.97 -23.64 2.74
C ALA A 380 -2.99 -22.45 3.69
N LEU A 381 -3.96 -22.41 4.59
CA LEU A 381 -4.02 -21.49 5.70
C LEU A 381 -3.39 -22.14 6.93
N ARG A 382 -2.48 -21.45 7.62
CA ARG A 382 -1.84 -21.96 8.84
C ARG A 382 -1.73 -20.87 9.89
N TYR A 383 -2.02 -21.23 11.13
CA TYR A 383 -1.99 -20.35 12.29
C TYR A 383 -0.79 -20.62 13.17
N GLY A 384 0.06 -19.63 13.38
CA GLY A 384 1.18 -19.68 14.32
C GLY A 384 0.87 -18.94 15.62
N GLU A 385 1.85 -18.88 16.52
CA GLU A 385 1.73 -18.13 17.76
C GLU A 385 1.64 -16.61 17.54
N LYS A 386 2.42 -16.07 16.59
CA LYS A 386 2.56 -14.62 16.33
C LYS A 386 2.09 -14.19 14.96
N ALA A 387 1.96 -15.10 14.03
CA ALA A 387 1.59 -14.82 12.65
C ALA A 387 0.58 -15.84 12.12
N THR A 388 -0.19 -15.43 11.12
CA THR A 388 -1.00 -16.29 10.25
C THR A 388 -0.38 -16.28 8.87
N VAL A 389 -0.33 -17.42 8.21
CA VAL A 389 0.26 -17.57 6.87
C VAL A 389 -0.76 -18.23 5.93
N TYR A 390 -1.04 -17.55 4.82
CA TYR A 390 -1.77 -18.12 3.70
C TYR A 390 -0.79 -18.39 2.56
N VAL A 391 -0.60 -19.67 2.24
CA VAL A 391 0.31 -20.09 1.18
C VAL A 391 -0.49 -20.43 -0.05
N SER A 392 -0.13 -19.90 -1.20
CA SER A 392 -0.70 -20.28 -2.48
C SER A 392 0.37 -20.78 -3.44
N TYR A 393 0.02 -21.76 -4.27
CA TYR A 393 0.85 -22.25 -5.37
C TYR A 393 0.02 -22.31 -6.65
N SER A 394 0.51 -21.68 -7.70
CA SER A 394 -0.08 -21.78 -9.03
C SER A 394 0.68 -22.77 -9.89
N ASP A 395 0.02 -23.86 -10.29
CA ASP A 395 0.62 -24.85 -11.19
C ASP A 395 0.85 -24.28 -12.58
N LYS A 396 0.00 -23.36 -13.03
CA LYS A 396 0.11 -22.73 -14.35
C LYS A 396 1.25 -21.71 -14.41
N ALA A 397 1.42 -20.88 -13.38
CA ALA A 397 2.46 -19.87 -13.30
C ALA A 397 3.76 -20.39 -12.68
N LYS A 398 3.75 -21.55 -12.03
CA LYS A 398 4.89 -22.10 -11.28
C LYS A 398 5.39 -21.12 -10.18
N THR A 399 4.48 -20.41 -9.57
CA THR A 399 4.78 -19.45 -8.50
C THR A 399 4.19 -19.94 -7.17
N MET A 400 4.92 -19.68 -6.08
CA MET A 400 4.41 -19.83 -4.72
C MET A 400 4.38 -18.45 -4.08
N ARG A 401 3.26 -18.14 -3.44
CA ARG A 401 3.05 -16.87 -2.76
C ARG A 401 2.68 -17.12 -1.30
N LEU A 402 3.23 -16.32 -0.41
CA LEU A 402 2.84 -16.27 0.98
C LEU A 402 2.19 -14.92 1.26
N TYR A 403 1.00 -14.95 1.77
CA TYR A 403 0.41 -13.84 2.47
C TYR A 403 0.65 -14.08 3.96
N VAL A 404 1.41 -13.21 4.58
CA VAL A 404 1.77 -13.32 6.00
C VAL A 404 1.22 -12.14 6.74
N GLU A 405 0.58 -12.38 7.85
CA GLU A 405 0.05 -11.31 8.70
C GLU A 405 0.29 -11.56 10.18
N LYS A 406 0.24 -10.50 10.96
CA LYS A 406 0.22 -10.59 12.42
C LYS A 406 -1.01 -11.35 12.88
N LYS A 407 -0.84 -12.31 13.78
CA LYS A 407 -1.96 -13.08 14.36
C LYS A 407 -3.06 -12.20 14.89
N GLY A 408 -4.30 -12.52 14.54
CA GLY A 408 -5.50 -11.80 14.94
C GLY A 408 -5.71 -10.46 14.25
N LEU A 409 -5.00 -10.21 13.13
CA LEU A 409 -5.28 -9.06 12.27
C LEU A 409 -6.60 -9.26 11.53
N ASN A 410 -6.81 -10.46 10.98
CA ASN A 410 -8.02 -10.85 10.29
C ASN A 410 -8.53 -12.20 10.82
N GLU A 411 -9.84 -12.44 10.64
CA GLU A 411 -10.48 -13.74 10.79
C GLU A 411 -10.72 -14.33 9.41
N TYR A 412 -10.79 -15.66 9.32
CA TYR A 412 -10.99 -16.37 8.08
C TYR A 412 -12.18 -17.31 8.17
N PRO A 413 -13.01 -17.44 7.11
CA PRO A 413 -14.15 -18.34 7.15
C PRO A 413 -13.69 -19.79 7.19
N ALA A 414 -14.32 -20.58 8.03
CA ALA A 414 -14.16 -22.03 7.96
C ALA A 414 -14.78 -22.56 6.67
N LYS A 415 -14.15 -23.58 6.05
CA LYS A 415 -14.66 -24.22 4.83
C LYS A 415 -16.07 -24.76 5.01
N GLY A 416 -16.32 -25.36 6.15
CA GLY A 416 -17.62 -25.94 6.48
C GLY A 416 -18.02 -27.10 5.53
N THR A 417 -19.22 -27.58 5.70
CA THR A 417 -19.82 -28.59 4.83
C THR A 417 -21.10 -28.06 4.20
N VAL A 418 -21.31 -28.35 2.93
CA VAL A 418 -22.57 -28.00 2.26
C VAL A 418 -23.70 -28.78 2.92
N SER A 419 -24.66 -28.06 3.50
CA SER A 419 -25.88 -28.72 3.98
C SER A 419 -26.66 -29.30 2.81
N THR A 420 -27.01 -30.56 2.91
CA THR A 420 -27.84 -31.23 1.89
C THR A 420 -29.32 -31.13 2.18
N THR A 421 -29.70 -30.61 3.35
CA THR A 421 -31.09 -30.47 3.78
C THR A 421 -31.41 -28.97 3.92
N ASN A 422 -31.99 -28.41 2.89
CA ASN A 422 -32.50 -27.04 2.93
C ASN A 422 -33.94 -27.04 3.43
N ARG A 423 -34.26 -26.13 4.34
CA ARG A 423 -35.62 -25.86 4.78
C ARG A 423 -36.38 -24.98 3.79
N TYR A 424 -35.61 -24.10 3.13
CA TYR A 424 -36.11 -23.20 2.10
C TYR A 424 -35.33 -23.38 0.80
N GLU A 425 -35.99 -23.06 -0.31
CA GLU A 425 -35.34 -23.05 -1.60
C GLU A 425 -34.48 -21.82 -1.74
N PRO A 426 -33.17 -21.94 -2.03
CA PRO A 426 -32.32 -20.80 -2.30
C PRO A 426 -32.79 -20.00 -3.53
N VAL A 427 -32.83 -18.69 -3.40
CA VAL A 427 -33.20 -17.75 -4.45
C VAL A 427 -32.17 -16.65 -4.52
N LEU A 428 -31.92 -16.10 -5.72
CA LEU A 428 -31.10 -14.91 -5.92
C LEU A 428 -31.99 -13.80 -6.48
N TRP A 429 -31.86 -12.61 -5.95
CA TRP A 429 -32.44 -11.40 -6.50
C TRP A 429 -31.37 -10.40 -6.90
N GLN A 430 -31.56 -9.75 -8.06
CA GLN A 430 -30.87 -8.53 -8.43
C GLN A 430 -31.80 -7.36 -8.10
N LEU A 431 -31.40 -6.48 -7.18
CA LEU A 431 -32.21 -5.33 -6.81
C LEU A 431 -31.98 -4.16 -7.76
N ASN A 432 -33.05 -3.38 -7.97
CA ASN A 432 -32.95 -2.11 -8.66
C ASN A 432 -32.40 -1.05 -7.69
N VAL A 433 -31.13 -0.77 -7.79
CA VAL A 433 -30.49 0.30 -7.03
C VAL A 433 -30.64 1.62 -7.78
N ASP A 434 -31.44 2.52 -7.22
CA ASP A 434 -31.72 3.82 -7.81
C ASP A 434 -31.15 4.94 -6.94
N SER A 435 -30.15 5.60 -7.42
CA SER A 435 -29.56 6.76 -6.76
C SER A 435 -30.45 8.02 -6.87
N LYS A 436 -31.72 7.96 -6.46
CA LYS A 436 -32.65 9.09 -6.56
C LYS A 436 -31.99 10.43 -6.20
N GLY A 437 -31.81 11.26 -7.22
CA GLY A 437 -31.23 12.59 -7.11
C GLY A 437 -29.75 12.70 -7.49
N SER A 438 -29.02 11.63 -7.71
CA SER A 438 -27.73 11.67 -8.36
C SER A 438 -27.87 11.20 -9.79
N LYS A 439 -27.23 11.89 -10.71
CA LYS A 439 -27.17 11.52 -12.13
C LYS A 439 -26.12 10.43 -12.37
N GLN A 440 -25.95 9.52 -11.44
CA GLN A 440 -24.91 8.50 -11.49
C GLN A 440 -25.49 7.13 -11.81
N ASN A 441 -24.63 6.22 -12.14
CA ASN A 441 -24.91 4.83 -12.45
C ASN A 441 -25.76 4.15 -11.38
N GLY A 442 -26.42 3.09 -11.71
CA GLY A 442 -26.96 2.19 -10.72
C GLY A 442 -25.85 1.63 -9.84
N GLY A 443 -26.08 1.56 -8.55
CA GLY A 443 -25.21 0.81 -7.66
C GLY A 443 -25.43 -0.69 -7.82
N MET A 444 -24.67 -1.49 -7.10
CA MET A 444 -24.78 -2.94 -7.14
C MET A 444 -25.34 -3.47 -5.81
N CYS A 445 -26.45 -4.21 -5.88
CA CYS A 445 -27.00 -4.94 -4.73
C CYS A 445 -27.67 -6.24 -5.18
N TYR A 446 -27.20 -7.35 -4.61
CA TYR A 446 -27.85 -8.65 -4.78
C TYR A 446 -28.20 -9.24 -3.42
N VAL A 447 -29.32 -9.97 -3.37
CA VAL A 447 -29.78 -10.65 -2.17
C VAL A 447 -29.97 -12.12 -2.50
N MET A 448 -29.46 -13.00 -1.65
CA MET A 448 -29.72 -14.44 -1.75
C MET A 448 -30.43 -14.92 -0.49
N LEU A 449 -31.52 -15.67 -0.67
CA LEU A 449 -32.12 -16.46 0.40
C LEU A 449 -31.35 -17.77 0.51
N THR A 450 -30.95 -18.15 1.70
CA THR A 450 -30.25 -19.41 1.98
C THR A 450 -31.22 -20.55 2.30
N GLY A 451 -30.69 -21.77 2.33
CA GLY A 451 -31.47 -22.94 2.71
C GLY A 451 -32.02 -22.93 4.14
N ASN A 452 -31.49 -22.09 5.01
CA ASN A 452 -31.98 -21.89 6.38
C ASN A 452 -32.97 -20.72 6.51
N GLY A 453 -33.20 -19.97 5.42
CA GLY A 453 -34.08 -18.80 5.45
C GLY A 453 -33.42 -17.50 5.86
N THR A 454 -32.10 -17.50 6.03
CA THR A 454 -31.30 -16.30 6.24
C THR A 454 -30.93 -15.65 4.91
N PHE A 455 -30.38 -14.46 4.92
CA PHE A 455 -29.98 -13.74 3.72
C PHE A 455 -28.47 -13.59 3.60
N VAL A 456 -27.97 -13.69 2.38
CA VAL A 456 -26.63 -13.23 1.99
C VAL A 456 -26.80 -12.02 1.10
N ILE A 457 -26.15 -10.91 1.44
CA ILE A 457 -26.17 -9.69 0.63
C ILE A 457 -24.81 -9.53 -0.04
N ILE A 458 -24.82 -9.20 -1.33
CA ILE A 458 -23.64 -8.91 -2.12
C ILE A 458 -23.68 -7.43 -2.50
N ASP A 459 -22.75 -6.63 -1.97
CA ASP A 459 -22.69 -5.18 -2.02
C ASP A 459 -23.95 -4.52 -1.43
N GLY A 460 -24.31 -3.29 -1.78
CA GLY A 460 -25.47 -2.65 -1.14
C GLY A 460 -25.92 -1.34 -1.80
N GLY A 461 -25.26 -0.93 -2.88
CA GLY A 461 -25.61 0.31 -3.56
C GLY A 461 -25.16 1.58 -2.85
N TYR A 462 -25.85 2.69 -3.07
CA TYR A 462 -25.49 4.02 -2.61
C TYR A 462 -25.86 4.29 -1.14
N ASN A 463 -25.15 5.22 -0.51
CA ASN A 463 -25.42 5.69 0.86
C ASN A 463 -26.62 6.66 0.87
N THR A 464 -27.80 6.16 0.54
CA THR A 464 -29.05 6.93 0.59
C THR A 464 -30.08 6.26 1.48
N GLU A 465 -30.96 7.04 2.10
CA GLU A 465 -32.03 6.52 2.94
C GLU A 465 -33.03 5.68 2.11
N ALA A 466 -33.26 6.08 0.87
CA ALA A 466 -34.15 5.35 -0.03
C ALA A 466 -33.65 3.94 -0.35
N GLU A 467 -32.34 3.76 -0.54
CA GLU A 467 -31.73 2.44 -0.75
C GLU A 467 -31.83 1.58 0.51
N ALA A 468 -31.58 2.18 1.68
CA ALA A 468 -31.76 1.49 2.94
C ALA A 468 -33.22 1.01 3.14
N ASP A 469 -34.19 1.86 2.82
CA ASP A 469 -35.62 1.51 2.91
C ASP A 469 -36.01 0.43 1.91
N HIS A 470 -35.52 0.52 0.69
CA HIS A 470 -35.76 -0.50 -0.33
C HIS A 470 -35.26 -1.87 0.13
N LEU A 471 -33.99 -1.95 0.54
CA LEU A 471 -33.41 -3.20 1.04
C LEU A 471 -34.15 -3.73 2.28
N TYR A 472 -34.51 -2.86 3.23
CA TYR A 472 -35.23 -3.27 4.44
C TYR A 472 -36.61 -3.85 4.10
N ASN A 473 -37.41 -3.13 3.28
CA ASN A 473 -38.74 -3.57 2.88
C ASN A 473 -38.63 -4.88 2.10
N PHE A 474 -37.66 -4.99 1.20
CA PHE A 474 -37.43 -6.20 0.43
C PHE A 474 -37.14 -7.41 1.36
N LEU A 475 -36.24 -7.26 2.34
CA LEU A 475 -35.94 -8.32 3.31
C LEU A 475 -37.16 -8.70 4.16
N MET A 476 -37.97 -7.71 4.57
CA MET A 476 -39.21 -7.94 5.32
C MET A 476 -40.25 -8.68 4.52
N GLU A 477 -40.38 -8.40 3.24
CA GLU A 477 -41.32 -9.06 2.34
C GLU A 477 -40.91 -10.51 2.03
N HIS A 478 -39.62 -10.75 1.84
CA HIS A 478 -39.10 -12.05 1.38
C HIS A 478 -38.60 -12.96 2.53
N LYS A 479 -38.62 -12.49 3.78
CA LYS A 479 -38.28 -13.36 4.90
C LYS A 479 -39.28 -14.52 5.02
N PRO A 480 -38.83 -15.71 5.42
CA PRO A 480 -39.72 -16.79 5.75
C PRO A 480 -40.84 -16.39 6.73
N ALA A 481 -42.04 -16.87 6.51
CA ALA A 481 -43.23 -16.48 7.29
C ALA A 481 -43.11 -16.85 8.78
N ASP A 482 -42.32 -17.86 9.10
CA ASP A 482 -42.07 -18.34 10.47
C ASP A 482 -40.89 -17.64 11.14
N MET A 483 -40.22 -16.72 10.47
CA MET A 483 -39.17 -15.88 11.06
C MET A 483 -39.76 -14.52 11.47
N ALA A 484 -39.54 -14.14 12.74
CA ALA A 484 -40.05 -12.87 13.26
C ALA A 484 -39.41 -11.66 12.56
N LYS A 485 -38.11 -11.75 12.25
CA LYS A 485 -37.34 -10.72 11.53
C LYS A 485 -36.37 -11.36 10.56
N PRO A 486 -35.95 -10.64 9.51
CA PRO A 486 -34.86 -11.08 8.64
C PRO A 486 -33.54 -11.20 9.42
N VAL A 487 -32.69 -12.13 9.02
CA VAL A 487 -31.32 -12.27 9.51
C VAL A 487 -30.39 -12.28 8.31
N ILE A 488 -29.42 -11.39 8.31
CA ILE A 488 -28.36 -11.36 7.31
C ILE A 488 -27.22 -12.25 7.83
N GLU A 489 -27.11 -13.45 7.27
CA GLU A 489 -26.07 -14.42 7.63
C GLU A 489 -24.70 -13.91 7.21
N ALA A 490 -24.62 -13.30 6.02
CA ALA A 490 -23.40 -12.71 5.49
C ALA A 490 -23.68 -11.45 4.68
N TRP A 491 -22.82 -10.46 4.84
CA TRP A 491 -22.75 -9.31 3.92
C TRP A 491 -21.39 -9.33 3.23
N TYR A 492 -21.40 -9.67 1.96
CA TYR A 492 -20.20 -9.67 1.13
C TYR A 492 -20.04 -8.31 0.45
N LEU A 493 -18.81 -7.79 0.48
CA LEU A 493 -18.44 -6.50 -0.11
C LEU A 493 -17.30 -6.70 -1.10
N SER A 494 -17.53 -6.36 -2.35
CA SER A 494 -16.57 -6.59 -3.43
C SER A 494 -15.37 -5.66 -3.34
N HIS A 495 -15.60 -4.35 -3.17
CA HIS A 495 -14.58 -3.31 -3.00
C HIS A 495 -15.17 -2.05 -2.34
N LEU A 496 -14.35 -1.02 -2.08
CA LEU A 496 -14.73 0.11 -1.22
C LEU A 496 -15.33 1.32 -1.96
N HIS A 497 -15.84 1.18 -3.18
CA HIS A 497 -16.55 2.27 -3.83
C HIS A 497 -17.92 2.51 -3.21
N GLY A 498 -18.38 3.78 -3.29
CA GLY A 498 -19.58 4.24 -2.58
C GLY A 498 -20.88 3.67 -3.13
N ASP A 499 -20.92 3.24 -4.37
CA ASP A 499 -22.03 2.58 -5.05
C ASP A 499 -22.08 1.06 -4.84
N HIS A 500 -21.17 0.54 -4.02
CA HIS A 500 -21.15 -0.84 -3.54
C HIS A 500 -21.36 -0.93 -2.03
N ILE A 501 -20.56 -0.18 -1.24
CA ILE A 501 -20.66 -0.24 0.22
C ILE A 501 -21.60 0.81 0.81
N GLY A 502 -22.01 1.79 0.04
CA GLY A 502 -22.78 2.94 0.54
C GLY A 502 -24.10 2.55 1.17
N GLY A 503 -24.83 1.63 0.54
CA GLY A 503 -26.11 1.15 1.05
C GLY A 503 -26.00 0.45 2.40
N MET A 504 -24.91 -0.28 2.66
CA MET A 504 -24.63 -0.87 3.97
C MET A 504 -24.51 0.22 5.05
N TYR A 505 -23.85 1.34 4.75
CA TYR A 505 -23.78 2.47 5.69
C TYR A 505 -25.14 3.09 5.96
N ALA A 506 -25.94 3.33 4.93
CA ALA A 506 -27.29 3.88 5.07
C ALA A 506 -28.20 2.94 5.86
N PHE A 507 -28.18 1.67 5.50
CA PHE A 507 -28.95 0.60 6.15
C PHE A 507 -28.60 0.46 7.63
N SER A 508 -27.34 0.48 7.95
CA SER A 508 -26.89 0.34 9.35
C SER A 508 -27.34 1.50 10.23
N LYS A 509 -27.34 2.73 9.71
CA LYS A 509 -27.80 3.90 10.47
C LYS A 509 -29.28 3.80 10.87
N LYS A 510 -30.09 3.20 10.00
CA LYS A 510 -31.52 3.19 10.18
C LYS A 510 -32.05 1.89 10.80
N TYR A 511 -31.52 0.75 10.38
CA TYR A 511 -32.11 -0.57 10.66
C TYR A 511 -31.25 -1.53 11.47
N SER A 512 -30.10 -1.11 11.95
CA SER A 512 -29.19 -1.97 12.69
C SER A 512 -29.72 -2.53 14.01
N LYS A 513 -30.74 -1.91 14.59
CA LYS A 513 -31.42 -2.44 15.79
C LYS A 513 -32.52 -3.45 15.45
N GLU A 514 -32.94 -3.49 14.21
CA GLU A 514 -34.04 -4.31 13.74
C GLU A 514 -33.59 -5.56 13.01
N ILE A 515 -32.44 -5.46 12.35
CA ILE A 515 -31.86 -6.53 11.53
C ILE A 515 -30.51 -6.96 12.12
N ASP A 516 -30.34 -8.26 12.32
CA ASP A 516 -29.07 -8.83 12.73
C ASP A 516 -28.22 -9.12 11.49
N VAL A 517 -26.93 -8.68 11.55
CA VAL A 517 -25.89 -9.08 10.61
C VAL A 517 -24.88 -9.94 11.36
N LEU A 518 -24.70 -11.20 10.92
CA LEU A 518 -23.84 -12.15 11.61
C LEU A 518 -22.38 -12.06 11.18
N SER A 519 -22.14 -11.75 9.91
CA SER A 519 -20.78 -11.69 9.38
C SER A 519 -20.64 -10.79 8.16
N PHE A 520 -19.40 -10.30 7.96
CA PHE A 520 -18.96 -9.58 6.79
C PHE A 520 -17.86 -10.37 6.08
N TYR A 521 -17.86 -10.35 4.74
CA TYR A 521 -16.85 -11.02 3.91
C TYR A 521 -16.28 -10.04 2.91
N TYR A 522 -14.96 -9.86 2.90
CA TYR A 522 -14.28 -8.91 2.02
C TYR A 522 -12.77 -9.18 1.94
N HIS A 523 -12.08 -8.48 1.04
CA HIS A 523 -10.63 -8.39 1.00
C HIS A 523 -10.21 -6.93 0.77
N PHE A 524 -10.16 -6.15 1.85
CA PHE A 524 -9.81 -4.72 1.80
C PHE A 524 -8.41 -4.43 2.33
N ASP A 525 -7.75 -5.45 2.76
CA ASP A 525 -6.45 -5.34 3.35
C ASP A 525 -5.43 -5.20 2.27
N PHE A 526 -4.46 -4.70 2.30
CA PHE A 526 -3.36 -4.70 1.41
C PHE A 526 -3.26 -3.42 0.58
N LEU A 527 -2.16 -2.77 0.64
CA LEU A 527 -1.65 -1.92 -0.42
C LEU A 527 -2.27 -0.52 -0.50
N GLY A 528 -2.21 0.26 0.57
CA GLY A 528 -2.51 1.70 0.49
C GLY A 528 -4.00 2.08 0.64
N ILE A 529 -4.91 1.12 0.77
CA ILE A 529 -6.35 1.37 1.01
C ILE A 529 -6.64 1.72 2.48
N GLY A 530 -5.59 1.89 3.28
CA GLY A 530 -5.65 1.93 4.74
C GLY A 530 -6.64 2.92 5.36
N THR A 531 -6.84 4.09 4.78
CA THR A 531 -7.79 5.07 5.31
C THR A 531 -9.24 4.67 5.09
N SER A 532 -9.58 4.15 3.92
CA SER A 532 -10.94 3.69 3.60
C SER A 532 -11.30 2.42 4.36
N LYS A 533 -10.35 1.48 4.50
CA LYS A 533 -10.53 0.30 5.36
C LYS A 533 -10.69 0.71 6.80
N ALA A 534 -9.84 1.59 7.33
CA ALA A 534 -9.94 2.07 8.71
C ALA A 534 -11.30 2.73 8.97
N SER A 535 -11.81 3.51 8.02
CA SER A 535 -13.14 4.12 8.10
C SER A 535 -14.25 3.07 8.12
N PHE A 536 -14.18 2.07 7.24
CA PHE A 536 -15.13 0.96 7.20
C PHE A 536 -15.12 0.15 8.51
N MET A 537 -13.93 -0.26 8.96
CA MET A 537 -13.78 -1.05 10.19
C MET A 537 -14.23 -0.26 11.42
N SER A 538 -13.87 1.01 11.52
CA SER A 538 -14.32 1.88 12.60
C SER A 538 -15.85 2.00 12.64
N TYR A 539 -16.47 2.11 11.47
CA TYR A 539 -17.90 2.21 11.36
C TYR A 539 -18.60 0.89 11.70
N ALA A 540 -18.17 -0.21 11.12
CA ALA A 540 -18.76 -1.54 11.32
C ALA A 540 -18.60 -2.02 12.76
N GLN A 541 -17.46 -1.77 13.39
CA GLN A 541 -17.19 -2.19 14.76
C GLN A 541 -17.76 -1.25 15.84
N SER A 542 -17.84 0.06 15.55
CA SER A 542 -18.21 1.04 16.58
C SER A 542 -19.71 1.23 16.73
N ASN A 543 -20.50 0.90 15.71
CA ASN A 543 -21.85 1.39 15.74
C ASN A 543 -22.94 0.36 15.95
N LEU A 544 -22.94 -0.81 15.35
CA LEU A 544 -24.23 -1.45 15.36
C LEU A 544 -24.22 -2.96 15.22
N TRP A 545 -23.25 -3.49 14.53
CA TRP A 545 -23.08 -4.94 14.40
C TRP A 545 -21.71 -5.35 14.96
N LYS A 546 -21.40 -4.81 16.16
CA LYS A 546 -20.11 -5.00 16.83
C LYS A 546 -19.75 -6.47 17.12
N ASP A 547 -20.78 -7.31 17.16
CA ASP A 547 -20.63 -8.74 17.40
C ASP A 547 -20.57 -9.55 16.08
N ALA A 548 -20.72 -8.88 14.92
CA ALA A 548 -20.56 -9.52 13.61
C ALA A 548 -19.10 -9.90 13.38
N VAL A 549 -18.88 -11.09 12.85
CA VAL A 549 -17.52 -11.54 12.51
C VAL A 549 -17.10 -10.95 11.18
N HIS A 550 -15.88 -10.46 11.09
CA HIS A 550 -15.31 -9.90 9.88
C HIS A 550 -14.31 -10.88 9.28
N TYR A 551 -14.68 -11.49 8.17
CA TYR A 551 -13.85 -12.45 7.45
C TYR A 551 -13.10 -11.80 6.29
N CYS A 552 -11.77 -11.97 6.28
CA CYS A 552 -10.93 -11.66 5.13
C CYS A 552 -10.94 -12.85 4.17
N LEU A 553 -11.12 -12.58 2.88
CA LEU A 553 -11.09 -13.61 1.85
C LEU A 553 -9.75 -13.59 1.12
N HIS A 554 -9.20 -14.77 0.85
CA HIS A 554 -8.08 -14.95 -0.07
C HIS A 554 -8.52 -15.76 -1.28
N THR A 555 -7.86 -15.57 -2.41
CA THR A 555 -8.09 -16.36 -3.62
C THR A 555 -7.94 -17.86 -3.33
N GLY A 556 -8.91 -18.65 -3.78
CA GLY A 556 -9.00 -20.07 -3.53
C GLY A 556 -9.83 -20.46 -2.31
N MET A 557 -10.06 -19.55 -1.35
CA MET A 557 -10.89 -19.85 -0.18
C MET A 557 -12.30 -20.24 -0.58
N GLU A 558 -12.78 -21.31 0.05
CA GLU A 558 -14.11 -21.87 -0.12
C GLU A 558 -14.80 -21.92 1.25
N PHE A 559 -16.05 -21.51 1.28
CA PHE A 559 -16.88 -21.55 2.49
C PHE A 559 -18.34 -21.83 2.14
N ASN A 560 -19.11 -22.29 3.11
CA ASN A 560 -20.50 -22.67 2.91
C ASN A 560 -21.41 -21.89 3.85
N LEU A 561 -22.44 -21.27 3.30
CA LEU A 561 -23.49 -20.57 4.04
C LEU A 561 -24.82 -21.22 3.75
N SER A 562 -25.33 -21.97 4.70
CA SER A 562 -26.68 -22.53 4.72
C SER A 562 -27.19 -23.07 3.38
N GLY A 563 -26.38 -23.95 2.75
CA GLY A 563 -26.72 -24.64 1.50
C GLY A 563 -26.21 -23.96 0.23
N ILE A 564 -25.50 -22.87 0.32
CA ILE A 564 -24.84 -22.20 -0.80
C ILE A 564 -23.32 -22.30 -0.57
N GLN A 565 -22.61 -22.82 -1.56
CA GLN A 565 -21.15 -22.85 -1.56
C GLN A 565 -20.61 -21.59 -2.21
N PHE A 566 -19.69 -20.93 -1.53
CA PHE A 566 -18.96 -19.74 -2.04
C PHE A 566 -17.49 -20.05 -2.24
N GLN A 567 -16.89 -19.43 -3.26
CA GLN A 567 -15.45 -19.53 -3.51
C GLN A 567 -14.91 -18.22 -4.08
N ALA A 568 -13.85 -17.70 -3.49
CA ALA A 568 -13.13 -16.54 -4.01
C ALA A 568 -12.25 -16.98 -5.19
N LEU A 569 -12.47 -16.40 -6.37
CA LEU A 569 -11.70 -16.71 -7.57
C LEU A 569 -10.56 -15.73 -7.83
N TYR A 570 -10.65 -14.55 -7.27
CA TYR A 570 -9.65 -13.49 -7.40
C TYR A 570 -9.77 -12.53 -6.22
N THR A 571 -8.63 -12.09 -5.74
CA THR A 571 -8.48 -10.99 -4.79
C THR A 571 -7.34 -10.07 -5.24
N LEU A 572 -7.25 -8.89 -4.65
CA LEU A 572 -6.20 -7.91 -4.96
C LEU A 572 -4.77 -8.48 -4.87
N GLU A 573 -4.54 -9.49 -4.03
CA GLU A 573 -3.23 -10.12 -3.89
C GLU A 573 -2.72 -10.79 -5.18
N ASP A 574 -3.62 -11.12 -6.11
CA ASP A 574 -3.27 -11.82 -7.35
C ASP A 574 -2.59 -10.91 -8.38
N ILE A 575 -2.77 -9.61 -8.29
CA ILE A 575 -2.06 -8.65 -9.17
C ILE A 575 -0.66 -8.31 -8.67
N TYR A 576 -0.29 -8.85 -7.51
CA TYR A 576 1.07 -8.66 -7.00
C TYR A 576 2.12 -9.04 -8.10
N PRO A 577 3.22 -8.26 -8.27
CA PRO A 577 3.74 -7.21 -7.39
C PRO A 577 3.16 -5.80 -7.60
N ILE A 578 2.16 -5.62 -8.44
CA ILE A 578 1.51 -4.32 -8.63
C ILE A 578 0.70 -4.00 -7.38
N THR A 579 0.84 -2.79 -6.87
CA THR A 579 0.20 -2.33 -5.65
C THR A 579 -0.71 -1.12 -5.91
N ALA A 580 -1.56 -0.78 -4.97
CA ALA A 580 -2.38 0.43 -5.07
C ALA A 580 -1.52 1.70 -5.17
N ASP A 581 -0.32 1.69 -4.56
CA ASP A 581 0.65 2.79 -4.65
C ASP A 581 1.23 2.94 -6.07
N ASP A 582 1.13 1.91 -6.91
CA ASP A 582 1.51 1.97 -8.32
C ASP A 582 0.45 2.65 -9.20
N GLY A 583 -0.59 3.21 -8.60
CA GLY A 583 -1.64 3.95 -9.29
C GLY A 583 -2.60 3.05 -10.08
N ILE A 584 -2.84 1.82 -9.62
CA ILE A 584 -3.85 0.96 -10.24
C ILE A 584 -5.23 1.62 -10.15
N GLU A 585 -6.03 1.37 -11.15
CA GLU A 585 -7.43 1.73 -11.11
C GLU A 585 -8.13 0.90 -10.02
N PHE A 586 -8.82 1.61 -9.09
CA PHE A 586 -9.28 1.06 -7.82
C PHE A 586 -10.30 -0.08 -7.98
N ASN A 587 -11.05 -0.11 -9.07
CA ASN A 587 -11.98 -1.19 -9.39
C ASN A 587 -11.29 -2.56 -9.51
N ASN A 588 -10.00 -2.60 -9.88
CA ASN A 588 -9.22 -3.84 -9.88
C ASN A 588 -9.01 -4.44 -8.49
N THR A 589 -9.38 -3.75 -7.42
CA THR A 589 -9.37 -4.30 -6.05
C THR A 589 -10.60 -5.16 -5.75
N SER A 590 -11.57 -5.23 -6.66
CA SER A 590 -12.78 -6.05 -6.48
C SER A 590 -12.43 -7.52 -6.27
N THR A 591 -12.85 -8.06 -5.14
CA THR A 591 -12.82 -9.51 -4.93
C THR A 591 -13.86 -10.17 -5.83
N VAL A 592 -13.49 -11.22 -6.56
CA VAL A 592 -14.43 -11.95 -7.43
C VAL A 592 -14.92 -13.20 -6.72
N LEU A 593 -16.22 -13.28 -6.53
CA LEU A 593 -16.87 -14.35 -5.76
C LEU A 593 -17.74 -15.22 -6.66
N ARG A 594 -17.61 -16.54 -6.56
CA ARG A 594 -18.51 -17.50 -7.16
C ARG A 594 -19.39 -18.12 -6.10
N ALA A 595 -20.72 -18.05 -6.32
CA ALA A 595 -21.70 -18.83 -5.58
C ALA A 595 -22.11 -20.06 -6.40
N THR A 596 -22.19 -21.22 -5.76
CA THR A 596 -22.74 -22.44 -6.36
C THR A 596 -24.00 -22.83 -5.64
N VAL A 597 -25.11 -22.81 -6.37
CA VAL A 597 -26.46 -23.08 -5.86
C VAL A 597 -27.09 -24.19 -6.68
N LYS A 598 -27.46 -25.31 -6.08
CA LYS A 598 -28.02 -26.47 -6.77
C LYS A 598 -27.23 -26.89 -8.03
N GLY A 599 -25.90 -26.78 -7.97
CA GLY A 599 -25.01 -27.12 -9.07
C GLY A 599 -24.83 -26.04 -10.15
N GLN A 600 -25.57 -24.94 -10.09
CA GLN A 600 -25.38 -23.79 -10.97
C GLN A 600 -24.41 -22.76 -10.35
N ARG A 601 -23.58 -22.17 -11.18
CA ARG A 601 -22.55 -21.21 -10.81
C ARG A 601 -22.97 -19.79 -11.14
N VAL A 602 -22.99 -18.95 -10.13
CA VAL A 602 -23.20 -17.49 -10.27
C VAL A 602 -21.87 -16.81 -9.96
N LEU A 603 -21.40 -15.95 -10.86
CA LEU A 603 -20.14 -15.25 -10.72
C LEU A 603 -20.38 -13.75 -10.55
N PHE A 604 -19.96 -13.23 -9.40
CA PHE A 604 -19.97 -11.80 -9.07
C PHE A 604 -18.58 -11.23 -9.30
N LEU A 605 -18.44 -10.36 -10.29
CA LEU A 605 -17.18 -9.74 -10.70
C LEU A 605 -16.88 -8.45 -9.92
N GLY A 606 -17.90 -7.88 -9.24
CA GLY A 606 -17.80 -6.51 -8.75
C GLY A 606 -17.51 -5.56 -9.92
N ASP A 607 -16.52 -4.72 -9.76
CA ASP A 607 -16.06 -3.81 -10.80
C ASP A 607 -14.69 -4.19 -11.38
N ALA A 608 -14.32 -5.47 -11.27
CA ALA A 608 -13.03 -5.98 -11.74
C ALA A 608 -12.75 -5.58 -13.19
N MET A 609 -11.63 -4.88 -13.43
CA MET A 609 -11.23 -4.38 -14.74
C MET A 609 -10.27 -5.31 -15.47
N ASP A 610 -9.59 -4.77 -16.47
CA ASP A 610 -8.71 -5.52 -17.37
C ASP A 610 -7.53 -6.19 -16.64
N LEU A 611 -6.94 -5.53 -15.62
CA LEU A 611 -5.86 -6.10 -14.83
C LEU A 611 -6.32 -7.35 -14.06
N ALA A 612 -7.45 -7.25 -13.36
CA ALA A 612 -8.06 -8.38 -12.66
C ALA A 612 -8.47 -9.49 -13.65
N SER A 613 -9.05 -9.11 -14.80
CA SER A 613 -9.41 -10.05 -15.88
C SER A 613 -8.20 -10.85 -16.38
N ASN A 614 -7.10 -10.17 -16.64
CA ASN A 614 -5.86 -10.79 -17.12
C ASN A 614 -5.25 -11.71 -16.05
N CYS A 615 -5.33 -11.33 -14.78
CA CYS A 615 -4.92 -12.16 -13.68
C CYS A 615 -5.73 -13.46 -13.59
N MET A 616 -7.05 -13.37 -13.62
CA MET A 616 -7.90 -14.57 -13.61
C MET A 616 -7.56 -15.50 -14.79
N LEU A 617 -7.36 -14.98 -15.98
CA LEU A 617 -6.99 -15.75 -17.18
C LEU A 617 -5.56 -16.33 -17.09
N LYS A 618 -4.65 -15.67 -16.36
CA LYS A 618 -3.30 -16.16 -16.11
C LYS A 618 -3.33 -17.41 -15.20
N TYR A 619 -4.14 -17.40 -14.15
CA TYR A 619 -4.11 -18.42 -13.11
C TYR A 619 -5.21 -19.48 -13.26
N LEU A 620 -6.33 -19.18 -13.92
CA LEU A 620 -7.50 -20.05 -14.02
C LEU A 620 -7.78 -20.49 -15.45
N SER A 621 -8.31 -21.69 -15.60
CA SER A 621 -8.79 -22.21 -16.87
C SER A 621 -10.20 -21.73 -17.19
N ALA A 622 -10.59 -21.81 -18.47
CA ALA A 622 -11.95 -21.53 -18.88
C ALA A 622 -12.98 -22.49 -18.21
N ASN A 623 -12.60 -23.73 -17.91
CA ASN A 623 -13.49 -24.66 -17.21
C ASN A 623 -13.81 -24.19 -15.78
N THR A 624 -12.85 -23.61 -15.11
CA THR A 624 -13.04 -23.04 -13.77
C THR A 624 -13.85 -21.77 -13.81
N LEU A 625 -13.59 -20.89 -14.77
CA LEU A 625 -14.29 -19.63 -14.94
C LEU A 625 -15.73 -19.79 -15.46
N LYS A 626 -16.01 -20.89 -16.19
CA LYS A 626 -17.34 -21.15 -16.75
C LYS A 626 -18.42 -21.07 -15.69
N SER A 627 -19.45 -20.28 -15.98
CA SER A 627 -20.57 -20.01 -15.07
C SER A 627 -21.91 -20.05 -15.81
N ASP A 628 -23.00 -20.25 -15.09
CA ASP A 628 -24.36 -20.25 -15.63
C ASP A 628 -24.93 -18.81 -15.65
N ILE A 629 -24.51 -18.01 -14.67
CA ILE A 629 -24.93 -16.63 -14.49
C ILE A 629 -23.68 -15.81 -14.18
N VAL A 630 -23.58 -14.61 -14.74
CA VAL A 630 -22.49 -13.66 -14.44
C VAL A 630 -23.03 -12.25 -14.27
N GLN A 631 -22.55 -11.53 -13.29
CA GLN A 631 -22.79 -10.10 -13.17
C GLN A 631 -21.83 -9.34 -14.10
N PHE A 632 -22.34 -8.34 -14.84
CA PHE A 632 -21.51 -7.42 -15.59
C PHE A 632 -20.52 -6.71 -14.65
N SER A 633 -19.26 -6.79 -14.96
CA SER A 633 -18.26 -5.97 -14.28
C SER A 633 -18.54 -4.48 -14.51
N HIS A 634 -18.30 -3.68 -13.47
CA HIS A 634 -18.33 -2.22 -13.52
C HIS A 634 -19.60 -1.67 -14.19
N HIS A 635 -20.76 -2.19 -13.77
CA HIS A 635 -22.09 -1.79 -14.26
C HIS A 635 -22.26 -1.86 -15.78
N GLY A 636 -21.44 -2.66 -16.47
CA GLY A 636 -21.45 -2.78 -17.93
C GLY A 636 -20.57 -1.78 -18.67
N TYR A 637 -19.92 -0.87 -17.95
CA TYR A 637 -18.92 0.03 -18.50
C TYR A 637 -17.65 -0.72 -18.96
N GLU A 638 -16.52 -0.07 -19.01
CA GLU A 638 -15.21 -0.70 -19.12
C GLU A 638 -14.96 -1.57 -17.88
N GLY A 639 -14.30 -2.69 -18.05
CA GLY A 639 -14.06 -3.63 -16.94
C GLY A 639 -13.56 -4.96 -17.46
N GLY A 640 -14.39 -6.00 -17.36
CA GLY A 640 -14.02 -7.34 -17.80
C GLY A 640 -13.63 -7.40 -19.28
N THR A 641 -12.55 -8.09 -19.59
CA THR A 641 -12.09 -8.24 -20.98
C THR A 641 -12.99 -9.22 -21.77
N LYS A 642 -13.00 -9.07 -23.10
CA LYS A 642 -13.68 -10.03 -23.99
C LYS A 642 -13.20 -11.47 -23.79
N ALA A 643 -11.91 -11.65 -23.52
CA ALA A 643 -11.32 -12.95 -23.24
C ALA A 643 -11.87 -13.57 -21.96
N LEU A 644 -12.05 -12.77 -20.90
CA LEU A 644 -12.65 -13.21 -19.66
C LEU A 644 -14.11 -13.64 -19.85
N TYR A 645 -14.94 -12.80 -20.50
CA TYR A 645 -16.35 -13.16 -20.76
C TYR A 645 -16.48 -14.41 -21.64
N ASN A 646 -15.62 -14.58 -22.63
CA ASN A 646 -15.59 -15.81 -23.44
C ASN A 646 -15.21 -17.06 -22.61
N ALA A 647 -14.33 -16.91 -21.62
CA ALA A 647 -13.98 -17.99 -20.72
C ALA A 647 -15.13 -18.31 -19.74
N ILE A 648 -15.81 -17.30 -19.24
CA ILE A 648 -16.99 -17.44 -18.36
C ILE A 648 -18.17 -18.06 -19.15
N ALA A 649 -18.39 -17.62 -20.37
CA ALA A 649 -19.41 -18.12 -21.30
C ALA A 649 -20.82 -18.30 -20.69
N ALA A 650 -21.23 -17.40 -19.80
CA ALA A 650 -22.50 -17.49 -19.09
C ALA A 650 -23.69 -17.21 -20.01
N PRO A 651 -24.71 -18.07 -20.05
CA PRO A 651 -25.92 -17.81 -20.84
C PRO A 651 -26.82 -16.72 -20.25
N THR A 652 -26.72 -16.42 -18.96
CA THR A 652 -27.45 -15.35 -18.29
C THR A 652 -26.50 -14.32 -17.73
N VAL A 653 -26.78 -13.05 -18.01
CA VAL A 653 -25.97 -11.93 -17.54
C VAL A 653 -26.83 -10.98 -16.71
N LEU A 654 -26.37 -10.62 -15.53
CA LEU A 654 -27.00 -9.65 -14.64
C LEU A 654 -26.38 -8.28 -14.87
N TRP A 655 -27.19 -7.30 -15.20
CA TRP A 655 -26.72 -5.94 -15.47
C TRP A 655 -27.16 -4.97 -14.36
N PRO A 656 -26.27 -4.62 -13.43
CA PRO A 656 -26.56 -3.70 -12.34
C PRO A 656 -26.53 -2.23 -12.81
N MET A 657 -27.47 -1.89 -13.69
CA MET A 657 -27.63 -0.55 -14.26
C MET A 657 -29.06 -0.08 -14.06
N ASN A 658 -29.23 1.13 -13.55
CA ASN A 658 -30.53 1.75 -13.41
C ASN A 658 -30.98 2.44 -14.70
N VAL A 659 -32.28 2.78 -14.77
CA VAL A 659 -32.85 3.44 -15.94
C VAL A 659 -32.29 4.84 -16.14
N VAL A 660 -32.07 5.58 -15.05
CA VAL A 660 -31.54 6.95 -15.09
C VAL A 660 -30.10 6.95 -15.61
N GLY A 661 -29.26 6.08 -15.12
CA GLY A 661 -27.90 5.91 -15.64
C GLY A 661 -27.89 5.58 -17.13
N TYR A 662 -28.79 4.72 -17.57
CA TYR A 662 -28.97 4.42 -18.99
C TYR A 662 -29.39 5.64 -19.82
N GLN A 663 -30.34 6.44 -19.33
CA GLN A 663 -30.81 7.65 -20.00
C GLN A 663 -29.71 8.70 -20.13
N GLU A 664 -28.94 8.92 -19.08
CA GLU A 664 -27.90 9.94 -19.05
C GLU A 664 -26.68 9.61 -19.88
N THR A 665 -26.47 8.35 -20.16
CA THR A 665 -25.42 7.92 -21.06
C THR A 665 -25.65 8.32 -22.52
N GLY A 666 -26.71 9.03 -22.84
CA GLY A 666 -26.99 9.51 -24.20
C GLY A 666 -27.55 8.47 -25.15
N TYR A 667 -28.09 7.39 -24.62
CA TYR A 667 -28.70 6.33 -25.38
C TYR A 667 -30.15 6.68 -25.81
N SER A 668 -30.39 7.90 -26.17
CA SER A 668 -31.70 8.34 -26.62
C SER A 668 -32.22 7.63 -27.89
N THR A 669 -31.34 6.85 -28.53
CA THR A 669 -31.72 6.14 -29.73
C THR A 669 -30.91 4.92 -29.87
N VAL A 670 -31.13 4.02 -29.07
CA VAL A 670 -30.45 2.84 -29.26
C VAL A 670 -30.97 2.02 -30.25
N PRO A 671 -30.61 1.99 -31.29
CA PRO A 671 -30.84 0.79 -31.92
C PRO A 671 -29.68 -0.01 -31.81
N GLN A 672 -30.08 -0.84 -31.87
CA GLN A 672 -29.85 -1.83 -32.80
C GLN A 672 -28.39 -2.02 -33.18
N ASN A 673 -27.66 -1.01 -33.19
CA ASN A 673 -26.36 -1.17 -33.78
C ASN A 673 -25.28 -1.04 -32.84
N VAL A 674 -25.45 -0.45 -31.77
CA VAL A 674 -24.32 -0.16 -30.97
C VAL A 674 -24.74 0.47 -29.69
N PHE A 675 -24.33 -0.06 -28.69
CA PHE A 675 -24.15 0.72 -27.54
C PHE A 675 -23.07 1.71 -27.78
N LYS A 676 -23.49 2.77 -28.26
CA LYS A 676 -22.75 3.97 -28.09
C LYS A 676 -23.19 4.49 -26.77
N ILE A 677 -22.61 4.36 -25.68
CA ILE A 677 -21.77 5.30 -25.41
C ILE A 677 -22.21 6.60 -24.82
N TRP A 678 -21.76 6.71 -23.77
CA TRP A 678 -21.87 7.83 -22.95
C TRP A 678 -21.05 9.01 -23.50
N HIS A 679 -21.72 10.13 -23.73
CA HIS A 679 -21.03 11.36 -24.04
C HIS A 679 -21.06 12.27 -22.83
N THR A 680 -19.94 12.53 -22.24
CA THR A 680 -19.82 13.79 -21.53
C THR A 680 -19.57 14.90 -22.55
N LYS A 681 -20.19 16.03 -22.40
CA LYS A 681 -19.98 17.21 -23.25
C LYS A 681 -18.51 17.65 -23.37
N THR A 682 -17.64 17.10 -22.55
CA THR A 682 -16.26 17.52 -22.40
C THR A 682 -15.20 16.50 -22.76
N GLN A 683 -15.55 15.21 -22.88
CA GLN A 683 -14.51 14.16 -22.99
C GLN A 683 -14.71 13.15 -24.12
N GLY A 684 -15.68 13.35 -24.98
CA GLY A 684 -15.97 12.43 -26.07
C GLY A 684 -16.85 11.26 -25.64
N ALA A 685 -16.87 10.24 -26.46
CA ALA A 685 -17.77 9.12 -26.30
C ALA A 685 -17.17 7.99 -25.49
N TYR A 686 -17.85 7.56 -24.47
CA TYR A 686 -17.54 6.32 -23.78
C TYR A 686 -18.41 5.20 -24.31
N ALA A 687 -17.85 4.02 -24.48
CA ALA A 687 -18.58 2.82 -24.84
C ALA A 687 -18.93 2.06 -23.54
N MET A 688 -19.99 1.26 -23.55
CA MET A 688 -20.20 0.20 -22.58
C MET A 688 -19.67 -1.12 -23.13
N PRO A 689 -18.34 -1.32 -23.11
CA PRO A 689 -17.73 -2.43 -23.80
C PRO A 689 -18.15 -3.78 -23.22
N ASN A 690 -18.41 -3.86 -21.93
CA ASN A 690 -18.86 -5.09 -21.30
C ASN A 690 -20.24 -5.51 -21.78
N TYR A 691 -21.16 -4.58 -21.84
CA TYR A 691 -22.46 -4.85 -22.41
C TYR A 691 -22.33 -5.28 -23.88
N TYR A 692 -21.57 -4.55 -24.67
CA TYR A 692 -21.39 -4.84 -26.10
C TYR A 692 -20.78 -6.21 -26.36
N ILE A 693 -19.78 -6.59 -25.55
CA ILE A 693 -19.17 -7.93 -25.62
C ILE A 693 -20.21 -9.01 -25.44
N CYS A 694 -21.03 -8.92 -24.39
CA CYS A 694 -22.04 -9.93 -24.09
C CYS A 694 -23.22 -9.89 -25.05
N TYR A 695 -23.61 -8.70 -25.50
CA TYR A 695 -24.68 -8.55 -26.52
C TYR A 695 -24.34 -9.24 -27.82
N GLN A 696 -23.07 -9.22 -28.23
CA GLN A 696 -22.62 -9.89 -29.44
C GLN A 696 -22.32 -11.38 -29.26
N ALA A 697 -22.20 -11.83 -28.03
CA ALA A 697 -21.79 -13.21 -27.74
C ALA A 697 -22.93 -14.19 -28.03
N THR A 698 -22.64 -15.23 -28.79
CA THR A 698 -23.63 -16.24 -29.18
C THR A 698 -24.09 -17.15 -28.02
N TYR A 699 -23.29 -17.23 -26.95
CA TYR A 699 -23.63 -18.01 -25.77
C TYR A 699 -24.57 -17.28 -24.81
N VAL A 700 -24.65 -15.95 -24.85
CA VAL A 700 -25.56 -15.15 -24.02
C VAL A 700 -27.00 -15.27 -24.57
N LYS A 701 -27.90 -15.75 -23.73
CA LYS A 701 -29.31 -15.94 -24.06
C LYS A 701 -30.21 -14.95 -23.37
N GLU A 702 -29.70 -14.34 -22.27
CA GLU A 702 -30.50 -13.42 -21.49
C GLU A 702 -29.63 -12.39 -20.79
N ILE A 703 -30.08 -11.14 -20.76
CA ILE A 703 -29.51 -10.05 -19.97
C ILE A 703 -30.62 -9.51 -19.05
N VAL A 704 -30.41 -9.63 -17.74
CA VAL A 704 -31.35 -9.17 -16.71
C VAL A 704 -30.91 -7.77 -16.25
N ILE A 705 -31.73 -6.77 -16.48
CA ILE A 705 -31.42 -5.35 -16.25
C ILE A 705 -32.05 -4.91 -14.93
N ALA A 706 -31.23 -4.46 -13.96
CA ALA A 706 -31.71 -4.01 -12.64
C ALA A 706 -32.70 -2.83 -12.76
N GLY A 707 -32.47 -1.91 -13.67
CA GLY A 707 -33.34 -0.77 -13.92
C GLY A 707 -34.76 -1.12 -14.39
N MET A 708 -35.02 -2.37 -14.74
CA MET A 708 -36.40 -2.86 -15.10
C MET A 708 -37.18 -3.34 -13.85
N GLY A 709 -36.66 -3.18 -12.69
CA GLY A 709 -37.20 -3.64 -11.40
C GLY A 709 -36.42 -4.79 -10.80
N ASP A 710 -36.71 -5.13 -9.55
CA ASP A 710 -36.09 -6.25 -8.85
C ASP A 710 -36.36 -7.55 -9.62
N ALA A 711 -35.31 -8.31 -9.85
CA ALA A 711 -35.40 -9.53 -10.64
C ALA A 711 -35.13 -10.77 -9.79
N GLU A 712 -36.04 -11.74 -9.83
CA GLU A 712 -35.95 -13.01 -9.11
C GLU A 712 -35.36 -14.13 -9.98
N ILE A 713 -34.43 -14.89 -9.42
CA ILE A 713 -33.77 -16.02 -10.06
C ILE A 713 -33.91 -17.23 -9.15
N ASN A 714 -34.80 -18.13 -9.53
CA ASN A 714 -35.05 -19.39 -8.84
C ASN A 714 -34.15 -20.49 -9.39
N PHE A 715 -33.51 -21.25 -8.53
CA PHE A 715 -32.59 -22.32 -8.91
C PHE A 715 -33.28 -23.71 -8.94
N PRO A 716 -33.03 -24.53 -9.98
CA PRO A 716 -32.16 -24.25 -11.12
C PRO A 716 -32.80 -23.26 -12.10
N TYR A 717 -32.04 -22.26 -12.48
CA TYR A 717 -32.48 -21.21 -13.39
C TYR A 717 -32.27 -21.61 -14.85
N THR A 718 -33.27 -21.36 -15.67
CA THR A 718 -33.18 -21.54 -17.11
C THR A 718 -33.43 -20.19 -17.78
N PRO A 719 -32.53 -19.70 -18.65
CA PRO A 719 -32.78 -18.46 -19.37
C PRO A 719 -34.10 -18.48 -20.09
N THR A 720 -34.88 -17.40 -19.99
CA THR A 720 -36.24 -17.33 -20.55
C THR A 720 -36.27 -17.20 -22.06
N GLY A 721 -35.12 -17.18 -22.71
CA GLY A 721 -35.00 -16.98 -24.14
C GLY A 721 -35.23 -15.54 -24.59
N TYR A 722 -35.29 -14.62 -23.67
CA TYR A 722 -35.14 -13.18 -23.96
C TYR A 722 -33.82 -12.99 -24.65
N GLY A 723 -33.94 -13.13 -25.94
CA GLY A 723 -32.77 -13.25 -26.77
C GLY A 723 -31.83 -12.11 -26.57
N THR A 724 -30.69 -12.53 -26.62
CA THR A 724 -29.50 -11.79 -26.80
C THR A 724 -29.61 -10.62 -27.72
N ASN A 725 -30.63 -10.41 -28.40
CA ASN A 725 -30.60 -9.44 -29.46
C ASN A 725 -31.81 -8.55 -29.50
N ALA A 726 -32.48 -8.52 -30.54
CA ALA A 726 -33.50 -7.57 -30.88
C ALA A 726 -34.67 -7.47 -29.87
N ASN A 727 -34.88 -8.46 -29.02
CA ASN A 727 -36.09 -8.55 -28.22
C ASN A 727 -36.02 -7.84 -26.87
N ARG A 728 -34.82 -7.66 -26.28
CA ARG A 728 -34.73 -6.95 -25.02
C ARG A 728 -34.54 -5.45 -25.14
N LEU A 729 -33.83 -5.02 -26.16
CA LEU A 729 -33.68 -3.60 -26.43
C LEU A 729 -35.03 -2.89 -26.72
N PRO A 730 -35.93 -3.47 -27.50
CA PRO A 730 -37.26 -2.90 -27.64
C PRO A 730 -38.04 -2.74 -26.34
N ASP A 731 -37.95 -3.75 -25.46
CA ASP A 731 -38.66 -3.71 -24.18
C ASP A 731 -38.06 -2.63 -23.25
N PHE A 732 -36.75 -2.52 -23.22
CA PHE A 732 -36.08 -1.48 -22.43
C PHE A 732 -36.34 -0.08 -23.00
N ASN A 733 -36.33 0.07 -24.29
CA ASN A 733 -36.67 1.33 -24.94
C ASN A 733 -38.13 1.72 -24.72
N ALA A 734 -39.08 0.77 -24.72
CA ALA A 734 -40.46 1.01 -24.36
C ALA A 734 -40.60 1.49 -22.91
N TYR A 735 -39.93 0.81 -21.98
CA TYR A 735 -39.89 1.22 -20.58
C TYR A 735 -39.29 2.62 -20.42
N TYR A 736 -38.20 2.92 -21.16
CA TYR A 736 -37.59 4.24 -21.17
C TYR A 736 -38.55 5.32 -21.67
N GLU A 737 -39.21 5.10 -22.83
CA GLU A 737 -40.14 6.07 -23.40
C GLU A 737 -41.35 6.34 -22.47
N ASP A 738 -41.81 5.31 -21.76
CA ASP A 738 -42.89 5.42 -20.79
C ASP A 738 -42.51 6.16 -19.51
N ASN A 739 -41.25 6.11 -19.11
CA ASN A 739 -40.78 6.64 -17.83
C ASN A 739 -39.84 7.87 -17.94
N LYS A 740 -39.46 8.31 -19.13
CA LYS A 740 -38.53 9.43 -19.35
C LYS A 740 -38.98 10.78 -18.79
N ASN A 741 -40.27 10.92 -18.45
CA ASN A 741 -40.85 12.14 -17.91
C ASN A 741 -41.24 12.00 -16.42
N SER A 742 -41.02 10.88 -15.81
CA SER A 742 -41.24 10.65 -14.37
C SER A 742 -39.99 10.99 -13.56
#